data_7f5d95a011aa0d59db7bbdb3de72d821
#
_entry.id   7f5d95a011aa0d59db7bbdb3de72d821
#
_cell.length_a   1.000
_cell.length_b   1.000
_cell.length_c   1.000
_cell.angle_alpha   90.00
_cell.angle_beta   90.00
_cell.angle_gamma   90.00
#
_symmetry.space_group_name_H-M   'P 1'
#
loop_
_entity.id
_entity.type
_entity.pdbx_description
1 polymer ?
#
loop_
_entity_poly.entity_id
_entity_poly.type
_entity_poly.pdbx_seq_one_letter_code
_entity_poly.pdbx_strand_id
1 'polypeptide(L)'
;RRRRRRGGRGRGRGGNGGGEGERREPGQEGGQPQSQGQGPRPAPASPFAPSNREMRMKQRQKTRRGPTPSRSLAPKSKPGAPIPPVAPGCVRIIPLGGVEEVGRNMTAIETAEDILIVDAGFQFREPTTPGIDYILPNAKYVEERKHKVRALFITHGHLDHIGGLPYLLDQVGHPPVYTRRFGAIMVQKRHEEFPHLKKPDIKILDGDETIGVGTTMKVSTFAISHTIPDSMGLIIKTPPGEIAFIEDVRVDNENGVPTDEEVEQYKRFKDRDILLLTMDSTSIEKPGFSLSESTVIRNIDRIIKETEGRLIIATFASQVERVMAIIDSAHRYGKKVCVEGRSMKNNVEIVRQLELIKNEDALVGLETAETVPPDRLVMLVTGAQGEEFAALMRMANGTHKSIKLRKEDTVLLSSSIIPTNYHAVTRLKDTIYRTRAKVITYLDSDVHASGHGNRDELAWIHNKINYRFFMPVHGNHFMLRQHAQLAVSLGAKPENVVVPDNGSLIDISADGQKIEVLPVKAPCELVTVDGFAVGDVQDVVLRDRQTLSEAGFLNVFASVDLRSGRLRKSPDIISRGFVYLRENQELLRKCRFAVKRVIEAEVARAARPIDFDKIENRVSDEVGKVVFQETAKTPIVITVIIGI
;
A
#
# COMPACT_ATOMS: atom_id res chain seq x y z
N ARG A 1 -52.33 25.97 24.92
CA ARG A 1 -53.09 25.72 26.16
C ARG A 1 -52.55 24.45 26.79
N ARG A 2 -51.71 24.53 27.87
CA ARG A 2 -52.03 24.35 29.30
C ARG A 2 -52.57 22.94 29.57
N ARG A 3 -52.12 22.10 30.52
CA ARG A 3 -51.41 22.24 31.82
C ARG A 3 -51.07 20.81 32.31
N ARG A 4 -49.90 20.54 32.91
CA ARG A 4 -49.66 20.23 34.35
C ARG A 4 -50.52 19.10 34.96
N ARG A 5 -50.03 18.06 35.62
CA ARG A 5 -49.31 17.96 36.91
C ARG A 5 -49.18 16.50 37.34
N ARG A 6 -48.01 16.15 37.97
CA ARG A 6 -47.78 15.58 39.30
C ARG A 6 -48.55 14.29 39.68
N GLY A 7 -48.00 13.24 40.14
CA GLY A 7 -47.17 12.98 41.30
C GLY A 7 -47.58 11.64 41.88
N GLY A 8 -46.74 11.03 42.69
CA GLY A 8 -47.16 10.06 43.66
C GLY A 8 -46.19 8.91 43.97
N ARG A 9 -45.56 9.02 45.12
CA ARG A 9 -44.76 8.01 45.83
C ARG A 9 -45.66 6.88 46.36
N GLY A 10 -45.12 5.66 46.51
CA GLY A 10 -45.73 4.62 47.34
C GLY A 10 -44.75 3.48 47.67
N ARG A 11 -44.39 3.38 48.96
CA ARG A 11 -43.59 2.32 49.61
C ARG A 11 -44.48 1.13 50.01
N GLY A 12 -43.88 -0.06 50.21
CA GLY A 12 -44.39 -1.19 51.04
C GLY A 12 -43.77 -2.51 50.61
N ARG A 13 -42.91 -3.09 51.27
CA ARG A 13 -42.72 -3.94 52.47
C ARG A 13 -43.51 -5.27 52.47
N GLY A 14 -42.71 -6.36 52.67
CA GLY A 14 -43.06 -7.66 53.34
C GLY A 14 -43.27 -8.77 52.34
N GLY A 15 -42.87 -10.01 52.57
CA GLY A 15 -42.23 -10.72 53.62
C GLY A 15 -42.31 -12.21 53.30
N ASN A 16 -41.30 -12.93 53.79
CA ASN A 16 -41.26 -14.27 54.38
C ASN A 16 -41.72 -15.56 53.70
N GLY A 17 -40.91 -16.57 53.91
CA GLY A 17 -41.16 -18.03 54.10
C GLY A 17 -40.51 -18.88 53.01
N GLY A 18 -39.70 -19.88 53.24
CA GLY A 18 -39.37 -20.73 54.35
C GLY A 18 -39.15 -22.15 53.85
N GLY A 19 -38.18 -22.87 54.42
CA GLY A 19 -38.12 -24.33 54.47
C GLY A 19 -36.98 -24.99 53.67
N GLU A 20 -35.90 -25.37 54.34
CA GLU A 20 -35.52 -26.68 54.91
C GLU A 20 -35.09 -27.70 53.83
N GLY A 21 -34.02 -28.43 53.97
CA GLY A 21 -33.29 -29.13 54.91
C GLY A 21 -32.02 -29.78 54.37
N GLU A 22 -31.09 -29.87 55.28
CA GLU A 22 -30.35 -30.99 55.91
C GLU A 22 -29.44 -31.80 54.96
N ARG A 23 -28.23 -32.13 55.27
CA ARG A 23 -27.32 -32.54 56.41
C ARG A 23 -26.07 -33.07 55.70
N ARG A 24 -24.88 -33.14 56.18
CA ARG A 24 -24.12 -33.21 57.43
C ARG A 24 -22.62 -33.14 57.14
N GLU A 25 -21.94 -32.57 58.10
CA GLU A 25 -20.49 -32.56 58.39
C GLU A 25 -19.93 -33.95 58.76
N PRO A 26 -18.64 -34.13 59.26
CA PRO A 26 -17.78 -33.19 60.00
C PRO A 26 -16.24 -33.36 59.86
N GLY A 27 -15.49 -32.42 60.48
CA GLY A 27 -14.36 -32.70 61.37
C GLY A 27 -13.09 -31.97 61.13
N GLN A 28 -12.78 -31.08 61.98
CA GLN A 28 -11.82 -30.83 63.08
C GLN A 28 -10.45 -30.29 62.58
N GLU A 29 -9.69 -29.46 63.18
CA GLU A 29 -9.69 -28.67 64.45
C GLU A 29 -8.47 -27.71 64.35
N GLY A 30 -8.50 -26.59 65.07
CA GLY A 30 -7.29 -26.11 65.71
C GLY A 30 -6.83 -24.66 65.52
N GLY A 31 -7.21 -23.77 66.47
CA GLY A 31 -6.25 -22.81 67.05
C GLY A 31 -6.16 -21.41 66.49
N GLN A 32 -6.83 -20.45 67.16
CA GLN A 32 -6.44 -19.02 67.21
C GLN A 32 -5.26 -18.80 68.14
N PRO A 33 -4.45 -17.71 68.00
CA PRO A 33 -4.83 -16.49 68.69
C PRO A 33 -4.57 -15.16 67.93
N GLN A 34 -5.21 -14.14 68.46
CA GLN A 34 -5.24 -12.70 68.12
C GLN A 34 -3.89 -12.05 67.96
N SER A 35 -3.73 -11.03 67.08
CA SER A 35 -3.24 -9.69 67.44
C SER A 35 -3.24 -8.67 66.26
N GLN A 36 -3.76 -7.51 66.51
CA GLN A 36 -3.34 -6.13 66.09
C GLN A 36 -3.41 -5.72 64.63
N GLY A 37 -4.17 -4.64 64.43
CA GLY A 37 -4.38 -3.92 63.18
C GLY A 37 -3.14 -3.32 62.56
N GLN A 38 -3.08 -3.40 61.24
CA GLN A 38 -2.25 -2.55 60.40
C GLN A 38 -3.10 -2.13 59.19
N GLY A 39 -2.96 -0.85 58.86
CA GLY A 39 -3.69 -0.18 57.78
C GLY A 39 -3.44 -0.77 56.37
N PRO A 40 -4.17 -0.31 55.36
CA PRO A 40 -4.16 -0.93 54.03
C PRO A 40 -2.79 -0.80 53.35
N ARG A 41 -2.20 -1.92 52.97
CA ARG A 41 -1.03 -2.01 52.13
C ARG A 41 -1.35 -1.51 50.70
N PRO A 42 -0.46 -0.74 50.07
CA PRO A 42 -0.65 -0.40 48.63
C PRO A 42 -0.52 -1.64 47.77
N ALA A 43 -1.33 -1.69 46.71
CA ALA A 43 -1.36 -2.77 45.72
C ALA A 43 0.02 -2.99 45.08
N PRO A 44 0.39 -4.23 44.71
CA PRO A 44 1.66 -4.52 44.05
C PRO A 44 1.73 -3.85 42.69
N ALA A 45 2.85 -3.15 42.42
CA ALA A 45 3.12 -2.52 41.13
C ALA A 45 3.17 -3.56 40.00
N SER A 46 2.56 -3.24 38.89
CA SER A 46 2.59 -4.04 37.66
C SER A 46 4.03 -4.36 37.24
N PRO A 47 4.36 -5.60 36.87
CA PRO A 47 5.71 -5.98 36.46
C PRO A 47 6.19 -5.38 35.14
N PHE A 48 5.38 -4.53 34.48
CA PHE A 48 5.67 -3.93 33.18
C PHE A 48 5.94 -2.41 33.22
N ALA A 49 6.10 -1.80 34.39
CA ALA A 49 6.49 -0.39 34.46
C ALA A 49 8.02 -0.26 34.37
N PRO A 50 8.56 0.44 33.36
CA PRO A 50 10.02 0.61 33.23
C PRO A 50 10.58 1.43 34.38
N SER A 51 11.75 1.05 34.90
CA SER A 51 12.43 1.74 36.00
C SER A 51 12.85 3.14 35.57
N ASN A 52 12.93 4.08 36.54
CA ASN A 52 13.40 5.45 36.31
C ASN A 52 14.82 5.52 35.68
N ARG A 53 15.60 4.44 35.81
CA ARG A 53 16.94 4.31 35.21
C ARG A 53 16.86 3.99 33.72
N GLU A 54 15.90 3.15 33.32
CA GLU A 54 15.63 2.82 31.91
C GLU A 54 15.00 3.98 31.15
N MET A 55 14.10 4.75 31.79
CA MET A 55 13.59 5.99 31.18
C MET A 55 14.68 7.04 30.96
N ARG A 56 15.62 7.20 31.91
CA ARG A 56 16.77 8.09 31.71
C ARG A 56 17.78 7.59 30.66
N MET A 57 17.95 6.28 30.48
CA MET A 57 18.78 5.73 29.41
C MET A 57 18.09 5.89 28.03
N LYS A 58 16.78 5.65 27.94
CA LYS A 58 16.01 5.90 26.70
C LYS A 58 15.96 7.39 26.33
N GLN A 59 15.94 8.30 27.31
CA GLN A 59 16.06 9.74 27.04
C GLN A 59 17.45 10.14 26.50
N ARG A 60 18.54 9.54 27.03
CA ARG A 60 19.90 9.84 26.53
C ARG A 60 20.16 9.24 25.12
N GLN A 61 19.47 8.19 24.73
CA GLN A 61 19.55 7.63 23.37
C GLN A 61 18.68 8.39 22.36
N LYS A 62 17.55 9.00 22.79
CA LYS A 62 16.68 9.80 21.90
C LYS A 62 17.28 11.16 21.49
N THR A 63 18.22 11.72 22.27
CA THR A 63 18.86 13.00 21.93
C THR A 63 19.98 12.89 20.90
N ARG A 64 20.25 11.70 20.34
CA ARG A 64 21.34 11.51 19.36
C ARG A 64 20.97 10.85 18.04
N ARG A 65 19.71 10.40 17.84
CA ARG A 65 19.27 9.88 16.52
C ARG A 65 17.76 10.03 16.39
N GLY A 66 17.32 10.88 15.46
CA GLY A 66 15.98 10.79 14.89
C GLY A 66 15.78 9.42 14.24
N PRO A 67 14.54 8.97 13.98
CA PRO A 67 14.30 7.72 13.29
C PRO A 67 15.04 7.77 11.95
N THR A 68 16.04 6.93 11.83
CA THR A 68 16.72 6.68 10.54
C THR A 68 15.71 5.96 9.66
N PRO A 69 15.40 6.43 8.44
CA PRO A 69 14.69 5.59 7.49
C PRO A 69 15.46 4.28 7.36
N SER A 70 14.74 3.17 7.19
CA SER A 70 15.32 1.84 7.03
C SER A 70 16.29 1.90 5.87
N ARG A 71 17.57 2.08 6.17
CA ARG A 71 18.63 1.98 5.18
C ARG A 71 18.80 0.50 4.87
N SER A 72 18.71 0.13 3.61
CA SER A 72 19.17 -1.15 3.12
C SER A 72 20.57 -1.43 3.69
N LEU A 73 20.78 -2.64 4.19
CA LEU A 73 22.08 -3.11 4.66
C LEU A 73 23.04 -3.43 3.48
N ALA A 74 22.64 -3.08 2.25
CA ALA A 74 23.50 -3.20 1.08
C ALA A 74 24.74 -2.31 1.24
N PRO A 75 25.92 -2.79 0.90
CA PRO A 75 27.15 -1.99 0.93
C PRO A 75 26.92 -0.74 0.07
N LYS A 76 27.18 0.43 0.66
CA LYS A 76 27.05 1.70 -0.06
C LYS A 76 27.88 1.61 -1.34
N SER A 77 27.23 1.61 -2.50
CA SER A 77 27.90 1.78 -3.76
C SER A 77 28.73 3.07 -3.70
N LYS A 78 29.95 3.03 -4.19
CA LYS A 78 30.74 4.25 -4.32
C LYS A 78 30.02 5.17 -5.31
N PRO A 79 29.56 6.37 -4.91
CA PRO A 79 28.92 7.29 -5.85
C PRO A 79 29.92 7.61 -6.96
N GLY A 80 29.54 7.41 -8.23
CA GLY A 80 30.27 7.91 -9.37
C GLY A 80 31.18 6.93 -10.11
N ALA A 81 31.17 5.63 -9.81
CA ALA A 81 31.84 4.68 -10.71
C ALA A 81 31.02 4.57 -12.03
N PRO A 82 31.66 4.71 -13.21
CA PRO A 82 30.95 4.60 -14.49
C PRO A 82 30.40 3.19 -14.65
N ILE A 83 29.13 3.10 -15.07
CA ILE A 83 28.50 1.81 -15.37
C ILE A 83 29.09 1.29 -16.67
N PRO A 84 29.70 0.11 -16.69
CA PRO A 84 30.30 -0.42 -17.91
C PRO A 84 29.22 -0.74 -18.96
N PRO A 85 29.48 -0.57 -20.26
CA PRO A 85 28.57 -1.01 -21.30
C PRO A 85 28.36 -2.53 -21.25
N VAL A 86 27.24 -3.00 -21.76
CA VAL A 86 26.99 -4.45 -21.91
C VAL A 86 27.93 -4.99 -22.99
N ALA A 87 28.64 -6.08 -22.67
CA ALA A 87 29.55 -6.71 -23.62
C ALA A 87 28.76 -7.39 -24.77
N PRO A 88 29.32 -7.45 -25.99
CA PRO A 88 28.68 -8.16 -27.11
C PRO A 88 28.32 -9.61 -26.74
N GLY A 89 27.11 -10.02 -27.10
CA GLY A 89 26.59 -11.36 -26.80
C GLY A 89 26.05 -11.55 -25.38
N CYS A 90 26.34 -10.65 -24.44
CA CYS A 90 25.80 -10.67 -23.07
C CYS A 90 24.41 -10.04 -23.01
N VAL A 91 23.69 -10.32 -21.92
CA VAL A 91 22.46 -9.64 -21.55
C VAL A 91 22.53 -9.14 -20.12
N ARG A 92 22.02 -7.96 -19.88
CA ARG A 92 21.91 -7.31 -18.56
C ARG A 92 20.47 -7.16 -18.17
N ILE A 93 20.11 -7.56 -16.95
CA ILE A 93 18.79 -7.35 -16.34
C ILE A 93 18.94 -6.28 -15.25
N ILE A 94 18.06 -5.27 -15.29
CA ILE A 94 18.09 -4.13 -14.37
C ILE A 94 16.69 -3.92 -13.79
N PRO A 95 16.38 -4.43 -12.60
CA PRO A 95 15.17 -4.02 -11.88
C PRO A 95 15.28 -2.55 -11.46
N LEU A 96 14.43 -1.69 -11.99
CA LEU A 96 14.34 -0.27 -11.63
C LEU A 96 13.28 -0.03 -10.56
N GLY A 97 12.42 -1.02 -10.32
CA GLY A 97 11.40 -1.12 -9.30
C GLY A 97 10.81 -2.52 -9.29
N GLY A 98 9.99 -2.87 -8.28
CA GLY A 98 9.35 -4.17 -8.14
C GLY A 98 10.17 -5.22 -7.39
N VAL A 99 11.38 -4.90 -6.97
CA VAL A 99 12.17 -5.69 -6.01
C VAL A 99 12.41 -4.83 -4.78
N GLU A 100 12.45 -5.41 -3.57
CA GLU A 100 12.43 -4.72 -2.26
C GLU A 100 11.05 -4.13 -1.87
N GLU A 101 10.06 -4.09 -2.78
CA GLU A 101 8.67 -3.65 -2.53
C GLU A 101 7.67 -4.40 -3.39
N VAL A 102 6.38 -4.25 -3.07
CA VAL A 102 5.26 -4.61 -3.95
C VAL A 102 4.75 -3.34 -4.60
N GLY A 103 4.94 -3.20 -5.90
CA GLY A 103 4.56 -2.02 -6.68
C GLY A 103 5.71 -1.40 -7.46
N ARG A 104 5.44 -0.34 -8.21
CA ARG A 104 6.34 0.40 -9.13
C ARG A 104 7.19 -0.51 -10.02
N ASN A 105 6.59 -1.57 -10.54
CA ASN A 105 7.28 -2.56 -11.36
C ASN A 105 7.83 -1.91 -12.63
N MET A 106 9.12 -2.08 -12.86
CA MET A 106 9.81 -1.69 -14.07
C MET A 106 11.14 -2.42 -14.16
N THR A 107 11.33 -3.23 -15.18
CA THR A 107 12.59 -3.94 -15.43
C THR A 107 13.10 -3.62 -16.83
N ALA A 108 14.36 -3.24 -16.95
CA ALA A 108 15.03 -3.09 -18.23
C ALA A 108 15.87 -4.34 -18.54
N ILE A 109 15.81 -4.81 -19.78
CA ILE A 109 16.63 -5.90 -20.31
C ILE A 109 17.46 -5.31 -21.45
N GLU A 110 18.76 -5.27 -21.26
CA GLU A 110 19.71 -4.61 -22.16
C GLU A 110 20.71 -5.59 -22.78
N THR A 111 20.87 -5.47 -24.08
CA THR A 111 21.98 -6.04 -24.84
C THR A 111 22.98 -4.94 -25.23
N ALA A 112 24.01 -5.26 -25.97
CA ALA A 112 24.93 -4.24 -26.46
C ALA A 112 24.21 -3.15 -27.30
N GLU A 113 23.19 -3.52 -28.08
CA GLU A 113 22.52 -2.65 -29.07
C GLU A 113 21.11 -2.18 -28.66
N ASP A 114 20.37 -3.00 -27.90
CA ASP A 114 18.94 -2.80 -27.71
C ASP A 114 18.55 -2.85 -26.22
N ILE A 115 17.52 -2.11 -25.86
CA ILE A 115 16.86 -2.16 -24.55
C ILE A 115 15.38 -2.47 -24.75
N LEU A 116 14.89 -3.45 -24.00
CA LEU A 116 13.50 -3.79 -23.78
C LEU A 116 13.11 -3.39 -22.36
N ILE A 117 11.94 -2.79 -22.19
CA ILE A 117 11.39 -2.46 -20.86
C ILE A 117 10.17 -3.36 -20.62
N VAL A 118 10.07 -3.94 -19.44
CA VAL A 118 8.88 -4.64 -18.95
C VAL A 118 8.28 -3.82 -17.83
N ASP A 119 7.03 -3.44 -18.02
CA ASP A 119 6.19 -2.62 -17.16
C ASP A 119 6.72 -1.19 -16.87
N ALA A 120 5.82 -0.35 -16.39
CA ALA A 120 6.07 1.05 -16.00
C ALA A 120 5.06 1.47 -14.94
N GLY A 121 5.14 0.82 -13.78
CA GLY A 121 4.20 0.98 -12.70
C GLY A 121 4.47 2.15 -11.78
N PHE A 122 3.60 2.32 -10.78
CA PHE A 122 3.86 3.16 -9.63
C PHE A 122 3.57 2.39 -8.33
N GLN A 123 4.04 2.93 -7.21
CA GLN A 123 3.66 2.51 -5.88
C GLN A 123 2.82 3.60 -5.22
N PHE A 124 1.77 3.20 -4.48
CA PHE A 124 1.03 4.14 -3.65
C PHE A 124 1.89 4.63 -2.48
N ARG A 125 1.55 5.84 -2.00
CA ARG A 125 2.25 6.44 -0.86
C ARG A 125 2.25 5.54 0.37
N GLU A 126 3.32 5.61 1.12
CA GLU A 126 3.46 4.97 2.42
C GLU A 126 3.26 5.97 3.57
N PRO A 127 3.04 5.50 4.82
CA PRO A 127 3.00 6.38 5.99
C PRO A 127 4.29 7.20 6.18
N THR A 128 5.41 6.73 5.67
CA THR A 128 6.73 7.38 5.71
C THR A 128 6.89 8.51 4.69
N THR A 129 5.97 8.63 3.72
CA THR A 129 5.99 9.64 2.66
C THR A 129 4.73 10.52 2.68
N PRO A 130 4.50 11.32 3.75
CA PRO A 130 3.29 12.13 3.88
C PRO A 130 3.18 13.18 2.77
N GLY A 131 1.97 13.28 2.18
CA GLY A 131 1.67 14.27 1.13
C GLY A 131 2.18 13.91 -0.26
N ILE A 132 2.86 12.77 -0.44
CA ILE A 132 3.19 12.24 -1.76
C ILE A 132 1.97 11.51 -2.33
N ASP A 133 1.73 11.65 -3.62
CA ASP A 133 0.64 10.93 -4.30
C ASP A 133 1.09 9.53 -4.73
N TYR A 134 2.23 9.45 -5.42
CA TYR A 134 2.79 8.20 -5.95
C TYR A 134 4.31 8.18 -5.85
N ILE A 135 4.89 6.98 -5.92
CA ILE A 135 6.32 6.74 -6.03
C ILE A 135 6.56 6.02 -7.36
N LEU A 136 7.47 6.53 -8.17
CA LEU A 136 7.83 6.00 -9.48
C LEU A 136 9.15 5.21 -9.43
N PRO A 137 9.39 4.27 -10.34
CA PRO A 137 10.72 3.75 -10.59
C PRO A 137 11.64 4.86 -11.12
N ASN A 138 12.94 4.75 -10.86
CA ASN A 138 13.92 5.69 -11.37
C ASN A 138 14.39 5.29 -12.77
N ALA A 139 13.87 5.95 -13.79
CA ALA A 139 14.17 5.64 -15.18
C ALA A 139 15.49 6.27 -15.71
N LYS A 140 16.27 6.95 -14.88
CA LYS A 140 17.47 7.69 -15.30
C LYS A 140 18.47 6.82 -16.06
N TYR A 141 18.66 5.57 -15.66
CA TYR A 141 19.51 4.61 -16.38
C TYR A 141 19.08 4.45 -17.83
N VAL A 142 17.78 4.30 -18.06
CA VAL A 142 17.18 4.11 -19.39
C VAL A 142 17.14 5.44 -20.14
N GLU A 143 16.85 6.54 -19.46
CA GLU A 143 16.83 7.89 -20.04
C GLU A 143 18.17 8.25 -20.70
N GLU A 144 19.28 7.97 -20.03
CA GLU A 144 20.64 8.16 -20.57
C GLU A 144 20.92 7.28 -21.80
N ARG A 145 20.16 6.20 -21.99
CA ARG A 145 20.29 5.20 -23.06
C ARG A 145 19.05 5.09 -23.94
N LYS A 146 18.15 6.07 -23.91
CA LYS A 146 16.85 6.03 -24.63
C LYS A 146 16.96 5.76 -26.14
N HIS A 147 18.12 6.08 -26.76
CA HIS A 147 18.38 5.76 -28.15
C HIS A 147 18.45 4.25 -28.44
N LYS A 148 18.67 3.41 -27.42
CA LYS A 148 18.66 1.94 -27.49
C LYS A 148 17.28 1.34 -27.21
N VAL A 149 16.34 2.08 -26.63
CA VAL A 149 15.02 1.55 -26.25
C VAL A 149 14.19 1.24 -27.49
N ARG A 150 13.76 -0.03 -27.61
CA ARG A 150 13.01 -0.52 -28.78
C ARG A 150 11.55 -0.80 -28.52
N ALA A 151 11.22 -1.22 -27.30
CA ALA A 151 9.87 -1.61 -26.91
C ALA A 151 9.65 -1.48 -25.41
N LEU A 152 8.39 -1.28 -25.04
CA LEU A 152 7.89 -1.42 -23.68
C LEU A 152 6.76 -2.44 -23.71
N PHE A 153 6.87 -3.52 -22.94
CA PHE A 153 5.81 -4.53 -22.78
C PHE A 153 5.11 -4.30 -21.45
N ILE A 154 3.77 -4.27 -21.48
CA ILE A 154 2.92 -4.22 -20.29
C ILE A 154 2.31 -5.59 -20.08
N THR A 155 2.67 -6.22 -18.97
CA THR A 155 2.23 -7.58 -18.63
C THR A 155 0.74 -7.67 -18.38
N HIS A 156 0.17 -6.66 -17.68
CA HIS A 156 -1.25 -6.54 -17.41
C HIS A 156 -1.62 -5.11 -16.94
N GLY A 157 -2.91 -4.84 -16.72
CA GLY A 157 -3.44 -3.49 -16.53
C GLY A 157 -3.50 -2.99 -15.08
N HIS A 158 -2.86 -3.60 -14.09
CA HIS A 158 -2.81 -3.06 -12.72
C HIS A 158 -1.93 -1.80 -12.64
N LEU A 159 -2.23 -0.92 -11.70
CA LEU A 159 -1.56 0.40 -11.61
C LEU A 159 -0.09 0.30 -11.21
N ASP A 160 0.29 -0.71 -10.48
CA ASP A 160 1.69 -1.00 -10.14
C ASP A 160 2.51 -1.54 -11.32
N HIS A 161 1.87 -1.75 -12.49
CA HIS A 161 2.48 -2.11 -13.77
C HIS A 161 2.28 -1.05 -14.86
N ILE A 162 1.21 -0.23 -14.81
CA ILE A 162 0.95 0.80 -15.83
C ILE A 162 0.89 2.23 -15.28
N GLY A 163 0.77 2.41 -13.97
CA GLY A 163 0.41 3.69 -13.37
C GLY A 163 1.46 4.79 -13.55
N GLY A 164 2.72 4.41 -13.69
CA GLY A 164 3.85 5.32 -13.95
C GLY A 164 4.00 5.72 -15.41
N LEU A 165 3.35 5.03 -16.32
CA LEU A 165 3.53 5.20 -17.77
C LEU A 165 3.42 6.67 -18.24
N PRO A 166 2.40 7.47 -17.83
CA PRO A 166 2.29 8.86 -18.25
C PRO A 166 3.52 9.71 -17.88
N TYR A 167 4.16 9.40 -16.76
CA TYR A 167 5.33 10.15 -16.28
C TYR A 167 6.66 9.69 -16.89
N LEU A 168 6.73 8.43 -17.34
CA LEU A 168 7.97 7.77 -17.74
C LEU A 168 8.19 7.75 -19.25
N LEU A 169 7.12 7.83 -20.08
CA LEU A 169 7.21 7.71 -21.54
C LEU A 169 8.20 8.68 -22.18
N ASP A 170 8.22 9.96 -21.75
CA ASP A 170 9.16 10.95 -22.28
C ASP A 170 10.61 10.60 -21.90
N GLN A 171 10.83 10.11 -20.71
CA GLN A 171 12.15 9.72 -20.23
C GLN A 171 12.70 8.52 -21.01
N VAL A 172 11.85 7.56 -21.35
CA VAL A 172 12.29 6.35 -22.07
C VAL A 172 12.22 6.47 -23.59
N GLY A 173 11.86 7.65 -24.14
CA GLY A 173 11.94 7.95 -25.57
C GLY A 173 10.72 7.54 -26.40
N HIS A 174 9.55 7.34 -25.77
CA HIS A 174 8.30 6.94 -26.43
C HIS A 174 8.38 5.69 -27.31
N PRO A 175 8.90 4.56 -26.83
CA PRO A 175 8.89 3.33 -27.60
C PRO A 175 7.44 2.86 -27.83
N PRO A 176 7.20 1.97 -28.83
CA PRO A 176 5.93 1.29 -28.95
C PRO A 176 5.63 0.48 -27.67
N VAL A 177 4.37 0.55 -27.22
CA VAL A 177 3.87 -0.10 -25.99
C VAL A 177 3.05 -1.33 -26.41
N TYR A 178 3.57 -2.51 -26.14
CA TYR A 178 2.93 -3.78 -26.46
C TYR A 178 2.16 -4.31 -25.25
N THR A 179 0.88 -4.65 -25.44
CA THR A 179 0.05 -5.26 -24.40
C THR A 179 -1.16 -5.95 -25.03
N ARG A 180 -1.91 -6.73 -24.27
CA ARG A 180 -3.17 -7.33 -24.72
C ARG A 180 -4.33 -6.32 -24.64
N ARG A 181 -5.51 -6.70 -25.17
CA ARG A 181 -6.67 -5.79 -25.34
C ARG A 181 -7.11 -5.10 -24.06
N PHE A 182 -7.29 -5.86 -22.97
CA PHE A 182 -7.69 -5.27 -21.69
C PHE A 182 -6.63 -4.28 -21.18
N GLY A 183 -5.36 -4.67 -21.20
CA GLY A 183 -4.22 -3.81 -20.84
C GLY A 183 -4.17 -2.53 -21.67
N ALA A 184 -4.43 -2.62 -22.98
CA ALA A 184 -4.46 -1.46 -23.88
C ALA A 184 -5.50 -0.41 -23.45
N ILE A 185 -6.71 -0.85 -23.12
CA ILE A 185 -7.77 0.06 -22.65
C ILE A 185 -7.40 0.66 -21.28
N MET A 186 -6.82 -0.13 -20.38
CA MET A 186 -6.37 0.37 -19.08
C MET A 186 -5.28 1.43 -19.23
N VAL A 187 -4.30 1.22 -20.11
CA VAL A 187 -3.26 2.20 -20.45
C VAL A 187 -3.87 3.46 -21.05
N GLN A 188 -4.81 3.33 -22.00
CA GLN A 188 -5.49 4.50 -22.58
C GLN A 188 -6.23 5.30 -21.51
N LYS A 189 -7.04 4.65 -20.67
CA LYS A 189 -7.78 5.32 -19.59
C LYS A 189 -6.87 5.98 -18.56
N ARG A 190 -5.76 5.34 -18.21
CA ARG A 190 -4.76 5.96 -17.33
C ARG A 190 -4.17 7.21 -17.98
N HIS A 191 -3.91 7.16 -19.27
CA HIS A 191 -3.33 8.30 -20.01
C HIS A 191 -4.34 9.46 -20.21
N GLU A 192 -5.63 9.18 -20.28
CA GLU A 192 -6.70 10.20 -20.36
C GLU A 192 -6.71 11.16 -19.16
N GLU A 193 -6.17 10.77 -18.02
CA GLU A 193 -5.98 11.63 -16.85
C GLU A 193 -4.91 12.73 -17.13
N PHE A 194 -4.12 12.58 -18.21
CA PHE A 194 -3.00 13.46 -18.59
C PHE A 194 -3.15 13.96 -20.04
N PRO A 195 -4.21 14.72 -20.36
CA PRO A 195 -4.53 15.09 -21.73
C PRO A 195 -3.48 15.99 -22.42
N HIS A 196 -2.58 16.59 -21.63
CA HIS A 196 -1.49 17.44 -22.11
C HIS A 196 -0.25 16.65 -22.53
N LEU A 197 -0.16 15.36 -22.20
CA LEU A 197 0.97 14.51 -22.56
C LEU A 197 0.77 13.83 -23.92
N LYS A 198 1.88 13.51 -24.57
CA LYS A 198 1.88 12.77 -25.83
C LYS A 198 1.33 11.36 -25.61
N LYS A 199 0.35 10.96 -26.43
CA LYS A 199 -0.28 9.63 -26.32
C LYS A 199 0.73 8.51 -26.58
N PRO A 200 0.60 7.36 -25.86
CA PRO A 200 1.39 6.15 -26.12
C PRO A 200 1.06 5.54 -27.49
N ASP A 201 2.05 5.01 -28.17
CA ASP A 201 1.86 4.18 -29.37
C ASP A 201 1.57 2.74 -28.97
N ILE A 202 0.30 2.40 -28.72
CA ILE A 202 -0.11 1.10 -28.20
C ILE A 202 -0.25 0.10 -29.36
N LYS A 203 0.41 -1.03 -29.23
CA LYS A 203 0.32 -2.21 -30.11
C LYS A 203 -0.38 -3.34 -29.36
N ILE A 204 -1.56 -3.71 -29.83
CA ILE A 204 -2.35 -4.80 -29.23
C ILE A 204 -1.81 -6.13 -29.73
N LEU A 205 -1.56 -7.05 -28.78
CA LEU A 205 -1.13 -8.41 -29.05
C LEU A 205 -2.34 -9.35 -28.97
N ASP A 206 -2.59 -10.09 -30.04
CA ASP A 206 -3.65 -11.09 -30.14
C ASP A 206 -3.01 -12.50 -30.13
N GLY A 207 -3.08 -13.20 -28.99
CA GLY A 207 -2.53 -14.55 -28.85
C GLY A 207 -1.04 -14.63 -28.56
N ASP A 208 -0.40 -15.69 -29.07
CA ASP A 208 1.01 -16.05 -28.80
C ASP A 208 1.95 -15.52 -29.90
N GLU A 209 1.84 -14.25 -30.24
CA GLU A 209 2.67 -13.62 -31.28
C GLU A 209 4.13 -13.52 -30.87
N THR A 210 5.03 -13.56 -31.86
CA THR A 210 6.46 -13.28 -31.64
C THR A 210 6.84 -11.95 -32.27
N ILE A 211 7.27 -11.01 -31.43
CA ILE A 211 7.63 -9.64 -31.81
C ILE A 211 9.15 -9.50 -31.82
N GLY A 212 9.68 -8.98 -32.93
CA GLY A 212 11.09 -8.58 -33.01
C GLY A 212 11.32 -7.28 -32.24
N VAL A 213 12.32 -7.25 -31.37
CA VAL A 213 12.69 -6.09 -30.56
C VAL A 213 14.13 -5.69 -30.90
N GLY A 214 14.27 -4.64 -31.68
CA GLY A 214 15.56 -4.23 -32.24
C GLY A 214 16.16 -5.31 -33.13
N THR A 215 17.46 -5.52 -33.02
CA THR A 215 18.23 -6.49 -33.82
C THR A 215 18.59 -7.74 -33.03
N THR A 216 18.53 -7.69 -31.70
CA THR A 216 19.11 -8.70 -30.82
C THR A 216 18.10 -9.51 -30.02
N MET A 217 16.85 -9.05 -29.93
CA MET A 217 15.84 -9.70 -29.10
C MET A 217 14.56 -10.06 -29.88
N LYS A 218 13.86 -11.11 -29.41
CA LYS A 218 12.48 -11.44 -29.83
C LYS A 218 11.66 -11.78 -28.59
N VAL A 219 10.42 -11.34 -28.57
CA VAL A 219 9.50 -11.59 -27.45
C VAL A 219 8.30 -12.37 -27.92
N SER A 220 8.02 -13.50 -27.27
CA SER A 220 6.78 -14.25 -27.40
C SER A 220 5.99 -14.11 -26.10
N THR A 221 4.66 -13.99 -26.19
CA THR A 221 3.80 -13.87 -25.01
C THR A 221 3.05 -15.17 -24.74
N PHE A 222 2.58 -15.34 -23.51
CA PHE A 222 1.68 -16.43 -23.14
C PHE A 222 0.73 -15.97 -22.05
N ALA A 223 -0.46 -16.58 -21.99
CA ALA A 223 -1.43 -16.25 -20.94
C ALA A 223 -0.93 -16.75 -19.59
N ILE A 224 -1.21 -16.00 -18.55
CA ILE A 224 -1.03 -16.41 -17.15
C ILE A 224 -2.29 -16.07 -16.36
N SER A 225 -2.59 -16.87 -15.34
CA SER A 225 -3.74 -16.63 -14.47
C SER A 225 -3.39 -15.56 -13.43
N HIS A 226 -4.25 -14.55 -13.36
CA HIS A 226 -4.19 -13.47 -12.38
C HIS A 226 -5.61 -12.97 -12.07
N THR A 227 -5.79 -11.74 -11.60
CA THR A 227 -7.10 -11.18 -11.17
C THR A 227 -7.84 -10.39 -12.24
N ILE A 228 -7.16 -10.06 -13.33
CA ILE A 228 -7.73 -9.32 -14.45
C ILE A 228 -7.48 -10.06 -15.77
N PRO A 229 -8.40 -9.88 -16.74
CA PRO A 229 -8.25 -10.49 -18.05
C PRO A 229 -6.95 -10.10 -18.76
N ASP A 230 -6.53 -10.94 -19.68
CA ASP A 230 -5.41 -10.68 -20.57
C ASP A 230 -4.04 -10.52 -19.91
N SER A 231 -3.86 -11.04 -18.68
CA SER A 231 -2.54 -11.10 -18.05
C SER A 231 -1.60 -12.02 -18.83
N MET A 232 -0.35 -11.62 -19.01
CA MET A 232 0.61 -12.36 -19.84
C MET A 232 2.00 -12.44 -19.22
N GLY A 233 2.63 -13.60 -19.39
CA GLY A 233 4.07 -13.78 -19.22
C GLY A 233 4.80 -13.56 -20.54
N LEU A 234 6.10 -13.36 -20.48
CA LEU A 234 6.96 -13.11 -21.64
C LEU A 234 8.05 -14.21 -21.74
N ILE A 235 8.32 -14.68 -22.95
CA ILE A 235 9.53 -15.44 -23.27
C ILE A 235 10.38 -14.56 -24.17
N ILE A 236 11.49 -14.06 -23.62
CA ILE A 236 12.37 -13.10 -24.27
C ILE A 236 13.61 -13.83 -24.74
N LYS A 237 13.72 -14.01 -26.04
CA LYS A 237 14.93 -14.59 -26.66
C LYS A 237 15.99 -13.49 -26.76
N THR A 238 17.13 -13.75 -26.15
CA THR A 238 18.32 -12.89 -26.11
C THR A 238 19.53 -13.62 -26.70
N PRO A 239 20.67 -12.95 -26.95
CA PRO A 239 21.86 -13.63 -27.49
C PRO A 239 22.32 -14.86 -26.68
N PRO A 240 22.43 -14.83 -25.32
CA PRO A 240 22.88 -15.98 -24.56
C PRO A 240 21.79 -17.04 -24.32
N GLY A 241 20.49 -16.72 -24.50
CA GLY A 241 19.39 -17.67 -24.27
C GLY A 241 18.03 -17.03 -24.03
N GLU A 242 17.07 -17.82 -23.64
CA GLU A 242 15.69 -17.38 -23.41
C GLU A 242 15.48 -17.01 -21.92
N ILE A 243 14.80 -15.87 -21.68
CA ILE A 243 14.35 -15.44 -20.36
C ILE A 243 12.85 -15.66 -20.28
N ALA A 244 12.38 -16.43 -19.29
CA ALA A 244 10.97 -16.51 -18.94
C ALA A 244 10.68 -15.45 -17.87
N PHE A 245 9.87 -14.44 -18.20
CA PHE A 245 9.51 -13.33 -17.36
C PHE A 245 8.05 -13.49 -16.93
N ILE A 246 7.84 -13.85 -15.65
CA ILE A 246 6.54 -14.14 -15.07
C ILE A 246 6.39 -13.27 -13.82
N GLU A 247 5.62 -12.19 -13.96
CA GLU A 247 5.31 -11.37 -12.80
C GLU A 247 4.05 -11.86 -12.11
N ASP A 248 3.05 -11.04 -11.90
CA ASP A 248 1.84 -11.37 -11.13
C ASP A 248 1.19 -12.66 -11.63
N VAL A 249 1.36 -13.73 -10.88
CA VAL A 249 0.90 -15.06 -11.27
C VAL A 249 0.27 -15.80 -10.11
N ARG A 250 -0.80 -16.52 -10.40
CA ARG A 250 -1.34 -17.60 -9.59
C ARG A 250 -1.53 -18.84 -10.48
N VAL A 251 -1.86 -19.97 -9.86
CA VAL A 251 -2.24 -21.17 -10.57
C VAL A 251 -3.69 -21.50 -10.22
N ASP A 252 -4.59 -21.45 -11.21
CA ASP A 252 -5.97 -21.87 -10.97
C ASP A 252 -6.00 -23.37 -10.64
N ASN A 253 -6.77 -23.69 -9.60
CA ASN A 253 -6.73 -25.03 -9.03
C ASN A 253 -8.10 -25.46 -8.49
N GLU A 254 -8.30 -26.76 -8.38
CA GLU A 254 -9.40 -27.37 -7.64
C GLU A 254 -8.83 -28.16 -6.46
N ASN A 255 -9.03 -27.64 -5.24
CA ASN A 255 -8.55 -28.26 -4.00
C ASN A 255 -7.04 -28.56 -4.01
N GLY A 256 -6.23 -27.64 -4.56
CA GLY A 256 -4.77 -27.79 -4.64
C GLY A 256 -4.28 -28.60 -5.85
N VAL A 257 -5.16 -28.96 -6.77
CA VAL A 257 -4.80 -29.60 -8.05
C VAL A 257 -4.97 -28.57 -9.15
N PRO A 258 -3.89 -28.18 -9.87
CA PRO A 258 -3.99 -27.25 -10.99
C PRO A 258 -4.98 -27.73 -12.06
N THR A 259 -5.72 -26.77 -12.65
CA THR A 259 -6.69 -27.08 -13.71
C THR A 259 -6.00 -27.59 -14.98
N ASP A 260 -6.75 -28.26 -15.84
CA ASP A 260 -6.22 -28.75 -17.13
C ASP A 260 -5.74 -27.59 -18.01
N GLU A 261 -6.39 -26.42 -17.93
CA GLU A 261 -5.97 -25.21 -18.65
C GLU A 261 -4.59 -24.74 -18.19
N GLU A 262 -4.34 -24.72 -16.86
CA GLU A 262 -3.01 -24.38 -16.33
C GLU A 262 -1.95 -25.38 -16.78
N VAL A 263 -2.25 -26.66 -16.70
CA VAL A 263 -1.32 -27.71 -17.16
C VAL A 263 -1.00 -27.54 -18.65
N GLU A 264 -1.99 -27.23 -19.47
CA GLU A 264 -1.82 -27.03 -20.91
C GLU A 264 -0.95 -25.80 -21.22
N GLN A 265 -1.20 -24.70 -20.53
CA GLN A 265 -0.43 -23.47 -20.72
C GLN A 265 1.06 -23.66 -20.44
N TYR A 266 1.42 -24.41 -19.40
CA TYR A 266 2.82 -24.65 -19.03
C TYR A 266 3.51 -25.75 -19.85
N LYS A 267 2.78 -26.52 -20.69
CA LYS A 267 3.39 -27.48 -21.65
C LYS A 267 4.37 -26.84 -22.63
N ARG A 268 4.19 -25.53 -22.91
CA ARG A 268 5.11 -24.76 -23.77
C ARG A 268 6.55 -24.74 -23.29
N PHE A 269 6.80 -24.99 -22.00
CA PHE A 269 8.13 -25.02 -21.40
C PHE A 269 8.78 -26.42 -21.44
N LYS A 270 8.05 -27.47 -21.80
CA LYS A 270 8.49 -28.87 -21.71
C LYS A 270 9.83 -29.14 -22.43
N ASP A 271 10.01 -28.55 -23.62
CA ASP A 271 11.18 -28.77 -24.47
C ASP A 271 12.04 -27.51 -24.60
N ARG A 272 11.89 -26.55 -23.67
CA ARG A 272 12.70 -25.31 -23.62
C ARG A 272 13.75 -25.38 -22.53
N ASP A 273 14.94 -24.89 -22.86
CA ASP A 273 16.02 -24.65 -21.89
C ASP A 273 16.05 -23.15 -21.60
N ILE A 274 15.38 -22.74 -20.50
CA ILE A 274 15.28 -21.35 -20.09
C ILE A 274 16.57 -20.93 -19.41
N LEU A 275 17.20 -19.87 -19.93
CA LEU A 275 18.42 -19.32 -19.36
C LEU A 275 18.17 -18.69 -17.98
N LEU A 276 17.11 -17.85 -17.89
CA LEU A 276 16.72 -17.17 -16.65
C LEU A 276 15.21 -17.25 -16.47
N LEU A 277 14.78 -17.70 -15.30
CA LEU A 277 13.41 -17.57 -14.84
C LEU A 277 13.32 -16.39 -13.86
N THR A 278 12.43 -15.43 -14.13
CA THR A 278 11.99 -14.42 -13.15
C THR A 278 10.56 -14.71 -12.75
N MET A 279 10.22 -14.61 -11.44
CA MET A 279 8.87 -14.95 -10.99
C MET A 279 8.45 -14.19 -9.73
N ASP A 280 7.14 -13.89 -9.65
CA ASP A 280 6.43 -13.27 -8.53
C ASP A 280 6.72 -13.91 -7.17
N SER A 281 6.88 -13.09 -6.14
CA SER A 281 7.20 -13.54 -4.79
C SER A 281 6.18 -13.09 -3.73
N THR A 282 5.14 -12.37 -4.11
CA THR A 282 4.24 -11.62 -3.20
C THR A 282 3.60 -12.50 -2.11
N SER A 283 3.19 -13.72 -2.45
CA SER A 283 2.53 -14.61 -1.48
C SER A 283 3.36 -15.83 -1.05
N ILE A 284 4.68 -15.80 -1.23
CA ILE A 284 5.61 -16.90 -0.91
C ILE A 284 5.55 -17.39 0.55
N GLU A 285 5.18 -16.52 1.49
CA GLU A 285 5.07 -16.89 2.91
C GLU A 285 3.89 -17.81 3.21
N LYS A 286 2.86 -17.79 2.36
CA LYS A 286 1.65 -18.58 2.56
C LYS A 286 1.88 -20.02 2.08
N PRO A 287 1.69 -21.03 2.94
CA PRO A 287 1.83 -22.43 2.53
C PRO A 287 0.63 -22.89 1.68
N GLY A 288 0.79 -23.97 0.99
CA GLY A 288 -0.27 -24.62 0.20
C GLY A 288 -0.57 -23.88 -1.10
N PHE A 289 -1.66 -24.25 -1.73
CA PHE A 289 -2.28 -23.53 -2.84
C PHE A 289 -3.19 -22.43 -2.32
N SER A 290 -3.32 -21.35 -3.08
CA SER A 290 -4.30 -20.30 -2.80
C SER A 290 -5.73 -20.83 -3.04
N LEU A 291 -6.70 -20.18 -2.41
CA LEU A 291 -8.09 -20.46 -2.70
C LEU A 291 -8.37 -20.16 -4.18
N SER A 292 -8.98 -21.12 -4.90
CA SER A 292 -9.30 -20.91 -6.30
C SER A 292 -10.40 -19.88 -6.50
N GLU A 293 -10.33 -19.10 -7.58
CA GLU A 293 -11.37 -18.13 -7.92
C GLU A 293 -12.71 -18.83 -8.21
N SER A 294 -12.68 -20.03 -8.79
CA SER A 294 -13.87 -20.86 -9.00
C SER A 294 -14.60 -21.19 -7.69
N THR A 295 -13.87 -21.46 -6.61
CA THR A 295 -14.46 -21.67 -5.27
C THR A 295 -15.05 -20.37 -4.71
N VAL A 296 -14.36 -19.26 -4.87
CA VAL A 296 -14.87 -17.93 -4.48
C VAL A 296 -16.17 -17.61 -5.19
N ILE A 297 -16.20 -17.81 -6.52
CA ILE A 297 -17.39 -17.57 -7.35
C ILE A 297 -18.55 -18.47 -6.91
N ARG A 298 -18.32 -19.77 -6.68
CA ARG A 298 -19.37 -20.68 -6.17
C ARG A 298 -19.95 -20.21 -4.82
N ASN A 299 -19.12 -19.74 -3.91
CA ASN A 299 -19.58 -19.25 -2.61
C ASN A 299 -20.35 -17.92 -2.73
N ILE A 300 -19.89 -17.01 -3.57
CA ILE A 300 -20.60 -15.77 -3.85
C ILE A 300 -21.94 -16.05 -4.55
N ASP A 301 -21.98 -16.97 -5.50
CA ASP A 301 -23.20 -17.42 -6.18
C ASP A 301 -24.22 -17.94 -5.16
N ARG A 302 -23.80 -18.80 -4.23
CA ARG A 302 -24.65 -19.30 -3.14
C ARG A 302 -25.17 -18.15 -2.27
N ILE A 303 -24.33 -17.20 -1.89
CA ILE A 303 -24.72 -16.04 -1.08
C ILE A 303 -25.73 -15.16 -1.84
N ILE A 304 -25.53 -14.92 -3.14
CA ILE A 304 -26.48 -14.17 -3.99
C ILE A 304 -27.84 -14.88 -4.01
N LYS A 305 -27.85 -16.20 -4.18
CA LYS A 305 -29.07 -17.02 -4.19
C LYS A 305 -29.82 -16.96 -2.85
N GLU A 306 -29.10 -17.15 -1.74
CA GLU A 306 -29.69 -17.32 -0.40
C GLU A 306 -30.06 -16.00 0.30
N THR A 307 -29.59 -14.85 -0.19
CA THR A 307 -29.87 -13.57 0.47
C THR A 307 -31.31 -13.12 0.16
N GLU A 308 -32.12 -13.04 1.21
CA GLU A 308 -33.54 -12.61 1.16
C GLU A 308 -33.73 -11.09 1.11
N GLY A 309 -32.75 -10.32 1.61
CA GLY A 309 -32.74 -8.86 1.59
C GLY A 309 -31.85 -8.28 0.51
N ARG A 310 -31.57 -6.98 0.59
CA ARG A 310 -30.61 -6.34 -0.30
C ARG A 310 -29.18 -6.80 0.01
N LEU A 311 -28.48 -7.26 -1.02
CA LEU A 311 -27.09 -7.69 -0.92
C LEU A 311 -26.15 -6.57 -1.39
N ILE A 312 -25.18 -6.19 -0.57
CA ILE A 312 -24.15 -5.23 -0.92
C ILE A 312 -22.82 -5.96 -0.94
N ILE A 313 -22.22 -6.08 -2.11
CA ILE A 313 -20.93 -6.77 -2.31
C ILE A 313 -19.85 -5.71 -2.51
N ALA A 314 -18.88 -5.66 -1.60
CA ALA A 314 -17.70 -4.84 -1.74
C ALA A 314 -16.50 -5.72 -2.11
N THR A 315 -15.86 -5.41 -3.22
CA THR A 315 -14.65 -6.10 -3.71
C THR A 315 -13.68 -5.08 -4.31
N PHE A 316 -12.46 -5.52 -4.63
CA PHE A 316 -11.54 -4.70 -5.41
C PHE A 316 -12.09 -4.50 -6.82
N ALA A 317 -12.04 -3.28 -7.32
CA ALA A 317 -12.48 -2.98 -8.68
C ALA A 317 -11.65 -3.72 -9.74
N SER A 318 -10.41 -4.06 -9.41
CA SER A 318 -9.49 -4.82 -10.25
C SER A 318 -9.82 -6.32 -10.35
N GLN A 319 -10.70 -6.85 -9.50
CA GLN A 319 -11.17 -8.25 -9.57
C GLN A 319 -12.23 -8.41 -10.68
N VAL A 320 -11.85 -8.15 -11.91
CA VAL A 320 -12.78 -8.00 -13.04
C VAL A 320 -13.55 -9.29 -13.34
N GLU A 321 -12.88 -10.43 -13.28
CA GLU A 321 -13.51 -11.75 -13.49
C GLU A 321 -14.60 -12.02 -12.43
N ARG A 322 -14.32 -11.69 -11.18
CA ARG A 322 -15.29 -11.79 -10.07
C ARG A 322 -16.47 -10.85 -10.27
N VAL A 323 -16.21 -9.62 -10.74
CA VAL A 323 -17.27 -8.66 -11.06
C VAL A 323 -18.21 -9.21 -12.13
N MET A 324 -17.67 -9.78 -13.20
CA MET A 324 -18.47 -10.43 -14.26
C MET A 324 -19.27 -11.61 -13.71
N ALA A 325 -18.64 -12.47 -12.92
CA ALA A 325 -19.30 -13.61 -12.30
C ALA A 325 -20.45 -13.22 -11.36
N ILE A 326 -20.28 -12.10 -10.60
CA ILE A 326 -21.36 -11.54 -9.76
C ILE A 326 -22.55 -11.09 -10.61
N ILE A 327 -22.30 -10.41 -11.74
CA ILE A 327 -23.35 -9.97 -12.67
C ILE A 327 -24.10 -11.15 -13.23
N ASP A 328 -23.38 -12.18 -13.69
CA ASP A 328 -23.96 -13.41 -14.25
C ASP A 328 -24.77 -14.20 -13.21
N SER A 329 -24.26 -14.30 -11.98
CA SER A 329 -24.98 -14.93 -10.87
C SER A 329 -26.26 -14.18 -10.51
N ALA A 330 -26.20 -12.86 -10.42
CA ALA A 330 -27.37 -12.05 -10.15
C ALA A 330 -28.44 -12.22 -11.24
N HIS A 331 -28.06 -12.20 -12.53
CA HIS A 331 -28.96 -12.45 -13.64
C HIS A 331 -29.63 -13.83 -13.53
N ARG A 332 -28.86 -14.88 -13.24
CA ARG A 332 -29.35 -16.27 -13.09
C ARG A 332 -30.47 -16.40 -12.05
N TYR A 333 -30.41 -15.61 -10.98
CA TYR A 333 -31.41 -15.60 -9.91
C TYR A 333 -32.45 -14.45 -10.07
N GLY A 334 -32.53 -13.82 -11.23
CA GLY A 334 -33.48 -12.75 -11.53
C GLY A 334 -33.27 -11.49 -10.70
N LYS A 335 -32.07 -11.28 -10.20
CA LYS A 335 -31.68 -10.08 -9.45
C LYS A 335 -31.04 -9.04 -10.38
N LYS A 336 -31.16 -7.75 -10.03
CA LYS A 336 -30.55 -6.63 -10.72
C LYS A 336 -29.27 -6.19 -9.99
N VAL A 337 -28.28 -5.72 -10.74
CA VAL A 337 -26.99 -5.26 -10.20
C VAL A 337 -26.86 -3.76 -10.42
N CYS A 338 -26.68 -3.01 -9.35
CA CYS A 338 -26.31 -1.61 -9.41
C CYS A 338 -24.85 -1.43 -8.99
N VAL A 339 -24.06 -0.81 -9.86
CA VAL A 339 -22.63 -0.61 -9.66
C VAL A 339 -22.36 0.78 -9.09
N GLU A 340 -21.66 0.87 -7.95
CA GLU A 340 -21.30 2.13 -7.32
C GLU A 340 -19.81 2.22 -6.94
N GLY A 341 -19.25 3.39 -7.17
CA GLY A 341 -17.82 3.70 -7.05
C GLY A 341 -17.18 3.92 -8.41
N ARG A 342 -16.32 4.95 -8.51
CA ARG A 342 -15.77 5.40 -9.79
C ARG A 342 -14.96 4.29 -10.50
N SER A 343 -13.99 3.70 -9.81
CA SER A 343 -13.15 2.65 -10.39
C SER A 343 -13.95 1.41 -10.79
N MET A 344 -14.95 1.00 -9.99
CA MET A 344 -15.83 -0.12 -10.32
C MET A 344 -16.65 0.16 -11.60
N LYS A 345 -17.27 1.34 -11.69
CA LYS A 345 -18.00 1.78 -12.89
C LYS A 345 -17.10 1.79 -14.14
N ASN A 346 -15.87 2.32 -13.98
CA ASN A 346 -14.91 2.35 -15.08
C ASN A 346 -14.55 0.94 -15.57
N ASN A 347 -14.28 0.01 -14.66
CA ASN A 347 -13.91 -1.35 -15.05
C ASN A 347 -15.09 -2.12 -15.65
N VAL A 348 -16.30 -1.95 -15.13
CA VAL A 348 -17.51 -2.52 -15.74
C VAL A 348 -17.73 -1.95 -17.16
N GLU A 349 -17.50 -0.66 -17.36
CA GLU A 349 -17.59 -0.05 -18.69
C GLU A 349 -16.52 -0.60 -19.66
N ILE A 350 -15.31 -0.87 -19.17
CA ILE A 350 -14.27 -1.51 -20.00
C ILE A 350 -14.70 -2.89 -20.48
N VAL A 351 -15.20 -3.72 -19.56
CA VAL A 351 -15.64 -5.09 -19.93
C VAL A 351 -16.87 -5.08 -20.84
N ARG A 352 -17.73 -4.04 -20.73
CA ARG A 352 -18.83 -3.82 -21.70
C ARG A 352 -18.28 -3.49 -23.09
N GLN A 353 -17.33 -2.59 -23.20
CA GLN A 353 -16.68 -2.23 -24.48
C GLN A 353 -15.97 -3.41 -25.14
N LEU A 354 -15.51 -4.36 -24.35
CA LEU A 354 -14.91 -5.61 -24.82
C LEU A 354 -15.93 -6.73 -25.08
N GLU A 355 -17.23 -6.45 -24.90
CA GLU A 355 -18.33 -7.43 -25.08
C GLU A 355 -18.18 -8.68 -24.18
N LEU A 356 -17.51 -8.55 -23.03
CA LEU A 356 -17.29 -9.66 -22.08
C LEU A 356 -18.48 -9.87 -21.14
N ILE A 357 -19.36 -8.87 -20.95
CA ILE A 357 -20.60 -9.00 -20.16
C ILE A 357 -21.70 -9.55 -21.06
N LYS A 358 -22.13 -10.78 -20.78
CA LYS A 358 -23.19 -11.44 -21.53
C LYS A 358 -24.61 -11.03 -21.13
N ASN A 359 -24.79 -10.62 -19.86
CA ASN A 359 -26.09 -10.38 -19.23
C ASN A 359 -26.24 -8.89 -18.83
N GLU A 360 -26.11 -7.99 -19.80
CA GLU A 360 -26.19 -6.53 -19.58
C GLU A 360 -27.53 -6.07 -19.02
N ASP A 361 -28.61 -6.79 -19.29
CA ASP A 361 -29.96 -6.49 -18.78
C ASP A 361 -30.05 -6.63 -17.25
N ALA A 362 -29.10 -7.33 -16.62
CA ALA A 362 -28.98 -7.36 -15.17
C ALA A 362 -28.50 -6.03 -14.59
N LEU A 363 -27.76 -5.21 -15.36
CA LEU A 363 -27.21 -3.94 -14.90
C LEU A 363 -28.28 -2.84 -14.88
N VAL A 364 -28.37 -2.12 -13.77
CA VAL A 364 -29.31 -1.00 -13.62
C VAL A 364 -28.60 0.23 -13.07
N GLY A 365 -29.09 1.39 -13.47
CA GLY A 365 -28.66 2.67 -12.90
C GLY A 365 -29.17 2.86 -11.48
N LEU A 366 -28.59 3.85 -10.78
CA LEU A 366 -28.89 4.15 -9.38
C LEU A 366 -30.38 4.52 -9.17
N GLU A 367 -30.97 5.29 -10.07
CA GLU A 367 -32.39 5.69 -10.02
C GLU A 367 -33.31 4.46 -10.11
N THR A 368 -33.02 3.54 -11.02
CA THR A 368 -33.77 2.27 -11.15
C THR A 368 -33.58 1.41 -9.91
N ALA A 369 -32.34 1.33 -9.37
CA ALA A 369 -32.03 0.52 -8.18
C ALA A 369 -32.87 0.92 -6.95
N GLU A 370 -33.30 2.18 -6.83
CA GLU A 370 -34.16 2.63 -5.74
C GLU A 370 -35.58 2.04 -5.81
N THR A 371 -36.01 1.61 -6.99
CA THR A 371 -37.35 1.02 -7.23
C THR A 371 -37.35 -0.51 -7.23
N VAL A 372 -36.17 -1.14 -7.34
CA VAL A 372 -36.04 -2.61 -7.32
C VAL A 372 -36.32 -3.14 -5.90
N PRO A 373 -37.12 -4.20 -5.75
CA PRO A 373 -37.33 -4.86 -4.47
C PRO A 373 -36.00 -5.27 -3.83
N PRO A 374 -35.81 -5.10 -2.50
CA PRO A 374 -34.53 -5.38 -1.82
C PRO A 374 -33.99 -6.79 -2.05
N ASP A 375 -34.85 -7.79 -2.06
CA ASP A 375 -34.51 -9.21 -2.31
C ASP A 375 -34.01 -9.47 -3.73
N ARG A 376 -34.29 -8.55 -4.66
CA ARG A 376 -33.87 -8.59 -6.05
C ARG A 376 -32.77 -7.60 -6.42
N LEU A 377 -32.16 -6.96 -5.42
CA LEU A 377 -31.11 -5.95 -5.66
C LEU A 377 -29.76 -6.39 -5.09
N VAL A 378 -28.78 -6.44 -5.95
CA VAL A 378 -27.36 -6.56 -5.62
C VAL A 378 -26.68 -5.22 -5.88
N MET A 379 -26.03 -4.67 -4.87
CA MET A 379 -25.19 -3.48 -5.00
C MET A 379 -23.73 -3.91 -5.08
N LEU A 380 -23.07 -3.67 -6.19
CA LEU A 380 -21.63 -3.94 -6.36
C LEU A 380 -20.86 -2.64 -6.13
N VAL A 381 -20.05 -2.59 -5.08
CA VAL A 381 -19.51 -1.31 -4.58
C VAL A 381 -18.01 -1.36 -4.33
N THR A 382 -17.37 -0.19 -4.41
CA THR A 382 -15.99 0.01 -3.91
C THR A 382 -16.00 0.28 -2.41
N GLY A 383 -14.82 0.12 -1.75
CA GLY A 383 -14.65 0.48 -0.35
C GLY A 383 -14.42 -0.71 0.58
N ALA A 384 -14.04 -1.86 0.04
CA ALA A 384 -13.73 -3.06 0.82
C ALA A 384 -12.54 -2.88 1.78
N GLN A 385 -11.67 -1.90 1.53
CA GLN A 385 -10.51 -1.55 2.37
C GLN A 385 -10.77 -0.39 3.34
N GLY A 386 -12.02 0.07 3.47
CA GLY A 386 -12.40 1.13 4.41
C GLY A 386 -11.97 2.53 3.98
N GLU A 387 -11.77 2.75 2.69
CA GLU A 387 -11.44 4.06 2.13
C GLU A 387 -12.58 5.05 2.42
N GLU A 388 -12.24 6.20 2.99
CA GLU A 388 -13.19 7.16 3.57
C GLU A 388 -14.22 7.66 2.55
N PHE A 389 -13.79 7.88 1.31
CA PHE A 389 -14.67 8.41 0.24
C PHE A 389 -15.27 7.34 -0.67
N ALA A 390 -14.99 6.07 -0.42
CA ALA A 390 -15.56 4.97 -1.20
C ALA A 390 -17.07 4.82 -0.99
N ALA A 391 -17.72 4.14 -1.95
CA ALA A 391 -19.17 4.00 -1.94
C ALA A 391 -19.69 3.33 -0.67
N LEU A 392 -19.10 2.21 -0.24
CA LEU A 392 -19.53 1.48 0.95
C LEU A 392 -19.41 2.32 2.23
N MET A 393 -18.28 3.03 2.44
CA MET A 393 -18.09 3.87 3.62
C MET A 393 -19.13 5.02 3.66
N ARG A 394 -19.41 5.63 2.51
CA ARG A 394 -20.46 6.67 2.41
C ARG A 394 -21.86 6.12 2.69
N MET A 395 -22.17 4.90 2.25
CA MET A 395 -23.43 4.21 2.57
C MET A 395 -23.53 3.92 4.07
N ALA A 396 -22.44 3.43 4.68
CA ALA A 396 -22.38 3.10 6.10
C ALA A 396 -22.52 4.35 7.00
N ASN A 397 -21.88 5.46 6.65
CA ASN A 397 -21.97 6.73 7.35
C ASN A 397 -23.26 7.53 7.03
N GLY A 398 -24.10 7.06 6.10
CA GLY A 398 -25.31 7.77 5.67
C GLY A 398 -25.05 9.03 4.83
N THR A 399 -23.84 9.22 4.30
CA THR A 399 -23.44 10.36 3.45
C THR A 399 -23.53 10.07 1.95
N HIS A 400 -23.90 8.85 1.56
CA HIS A 400 -24.19 8.52 0.16
C HIS A 400 -25.46 9.24 -0.29
N LYS A 401 -25.50 9.76 -1.54
CA LYS A 401 -26.60 10.60 -2.04
C LYS A 401 -27.98 9.95 -1.94
N SER A 402 -28.07 8.67 -2.29
CA SER A 402 -29.33 7.95 -2.42
C SER A 402 -29.43 6.76 -1.48
N ILE A 403 -28.38 6.01 -1.26
CA ILE A 403 -28.43 4.72 -0.57
C ILE A 403 -27.81 4.80 0.82
N LYS A 404 -28.55 4.29 1.81
CA LYS A 404 -28.08 4.09 3.19
C LYS A 404 -28.19 2.62 3.54
N LEU A 405 -27.31 2.13 4.41
CA LEU A 405 -27.40 0.79 4.96
C LEU A 405 -28.59 0.67 5.90
N ARG A 406 -29.25 -0.48 5.87
CA ARG A 406 -30.40 -0.84 6.68
C ARG A 406 -30.14 -2.13 7.44
N LYS A 407 -30.91 -2.39 8.47
CA LYS A 407 -30.82 -3.61 9.30
C LYS A 407 -30.99 -4.89 8.48
N GLU A 408 -31.85 -4.85 7.46
CA GLU A 408 -32.20 -6.00 6.62
C GLU A 408 -31.18 -6.27 5.52
N ASP A 409 -30.16 -5.40 5.37
CA ASP A 409 -29.12 -5.57 4.36
C ASP A 409 -28.12 -6.65 4.78
N THR A 410 -27.58 -7.34 3.80
CA THR A 410 -26.38 -8.18 3.92
C THR A 410 -25.22 -7.49 3.21
N VAL A 411 -24.11 -7.28 3.92
CA VAL A 411 -22.87 -6.72 3.38
C VAL A 411 -21.82 -7.82 3.28
N LEU A 412 -21.40 -8.13 2.08
CA LEU A 412 -20.34 -9.08 1.76
C LEU A 412 -19.04 -8.31 1.48
N LEU A 413 -18.02 -8.51 2.30
CA LEU A 413 -16.66 -8.00 2.08
C LEU A 413 -15.81 -9.08 1.40
N SER A 414 -15.81 -9.05 0.07
CA SER A 414 -15.08 -10.00 -0.78
C SER A 414 -13.65 -9.50 -1.05
N SER A 415 -12.90 -9.28 0.03
CA SER A 415 -11.50 -8.87 0.00
C SER A 415 -10.77 -9.30 1.27
N SER A 416 -9.48 -9.63 1.17
CA SER A 416 -8.61 -9.69 2.35
C SER A 416 -8.24 -8.27 2.81
N ILE A 417 -7.76 -8.14 4.04
CA ILE A 417 -7.32 -6.85 4.57
C ILE A 417 -5.86 -6.62 4.18
N ILE A 418 -5.60 -5.55 3.45
CA ILE A 418 -4.23 -5.08 3.22
C ILE A 418 -3.68 -4.57 4.57
N PRO A 419 -2.49 -5.00 5.02
CA PRO A 419 -1.99 -4.69 6.36
C PRO A 419 -2.04 -3.20 6.74
N THR A 420 -1.71 -2.31 5.81
CA THR A 420 -1.76 -0.85 6.01
C THR A 420 -3.18 -0.32 6.25
N ASN A 421 -4.21 -1.03 5.79
CA ASN A 421 -5.62 -0.63 5.86
C ASN A 421 -6.36 -1.25 7.06
N TYR A 422 -5.68 -2.01 7.93
CA TYR A 422 -6.32 -2.72 9.05
C TYR A 422 -7.24 -1.81 9.90
N HIS A 423 -6.76 -0.62 10.29
CA HIS A 423 -7.56 0.31 11.09
C HIS A 423 -8.76 0.89 10.31
N ALA A 424 -8.61 1.14 9.02
CA ALA A 424 -9.68 1.63 8.17
C ALA A 424 -10.79 0.58 8.01
N VAL A 425 -10.41 -0.68 7.75
CA VAL A 425 -11.36 -1.80 7.64
C VAL A 425 -12.04 -2.08 8.98
N THR A 426 -11.33 -2.01 10.10
CA THR A 426 -11.94 -2.15 11.43
C THR A 426 -13.01 -1.08 11.66
N ARG A 427 -12.69 0.19 11.37
CA ARG A 427 -13.66 1.30 11.46
C ARG A 427 -14.87 1.10 10.53
N LEU A 428 -14.62 0.63 9.30
CA LEU A 428 -15.71 0.30 8.36
C LEU A 428 -16.63 -0.77 8.95
N LYS A 429 -16.08 -1.88 9.45
CA LYS A 429 -16.86 -2.95 10.09
C LYS A 429 -17.67 -2.41 11.26
N ASP A 430 -17.07 -1.67 12.18
CA ASP A 430 -17.78 -1.02 13.30
C ASP A 430 -18.94 -0.17 12.83
N THR A 431 -18.74 0.62 11.78
CA THR A 431 -19.78 1.50 11.22
C THR A 431 -20.92 0.68 10.61
N ILE A 432 -20.62 -0.41 9.88
CA ILE A 432 -21.63 -1.29 9.31
C ILE A 432 -22.41 -2.01 10.43
N TYR A 433 -21.74 -2.57 11.44
CA TYR A 433 -22.40 -3.25 12.56
C TYR A 433 -23.32 -2.33 13.36
N ARG A 434 -23.05 -1.02 13.42
CA ARG A 434 -23.96 -0.02 14.05
C ARG A 434 -25.29 0.10 13.31
N THR A 435 -25.34 -0.19 12.00
CA THR A 435 -26.59 -0.23 11.24
C THR A 435 -27.41 -1.49 11.49
N ARG A 436 -26.82 -2.51 12.15
CA ARG A 436 -27.35 -3.85 12.39
C ARG A 436 -27.48 -4.70 11.12
N ALA A 437 -26.87 -4.32 10.01
CA ALA A 437 -26.77 -5.13 8.80
C ALA A 437 -25.96 -6.40 9.09
N LYS A 438 -26.28 -7.50 8.41
CA LYS A 438 -25.49 -8.74 8.43
C LYS A 438 -24.19 -8.51 7.67
N VAL A 439 -23.06 -8.92 8.23
CA VAL A 439 -21.75 -8.83 7.59
C VAL A 439 -21.19 -10.23 7.33
N ILE A 440 -20.73 -10.47 6.14
CA ILE A 440 -20.00 -11.69 5.73
C ILE A 440 -18.63 -11.25 5.24
N THR A 441 -17.58 -11.91 5.70
CA THR A 441 -16.19 -11.62 5.33
C THR A 441 -15.49 -12.87 4.80
N TYR A 442 -14.28 -12.73 4.29
CA TYR A 442 -13.43 -13.86 3.88
C TYR A 442 -13.07 -14.80 5.05
N LEU A 443 -13.24 -14.35 6.30
CA LEU A 443 -13.05 -15.19 7.49
C LEU A 443 -14.27 -16.08 7.80
N ASP A 444 -15.46 -15.68 7.34
CA ASP A 444 -16.72 -16.39 7.58
C ASP A 444 -17.05 -17.35 6.42
N SER A 445 -16.58 -17.03 5.24
CA SER A 445 -16.79 -17.79 4.00
C SER A 445 -15.63 -17.54 3.05
N ASP A 446 -15.29 -18.52 2.25
CA ASP A 446 -14.23 -18.44 1.25
C ASP A 446 -14.68 -17.59 0.05
N VAL A 447 -14.72 -16.26 0.26
CA VAL A 447 -15.24 -15.27 -0.69
C VAL A 447 -14.16 -14.34 -1.27
N HIS A 448 -12.90 -14.68 -1.03
CA HIS A 448 -11.77 -13.93 -1.59
C HIS A 448 -10.57 -14.83 -1.85
N ALA A 449 -10.02 -14.75 -3.05
CA ALA A 449 -8.75 -15.34 -3.45
C ALA A 449 -7.72 -14.23 -3.73
N SER A 450 -6.45 -14.51 -3.45
CA SER A 450 -5.32 -13.66 -3.81
C SER A 450 -5.10 -13.68 -5.33
N GLY A 451 -4.56 -12.61 -5.89
CA GLY A 451 -4.07 -12.59 -7.27
C GLY A 451 -2.69 -13.24 -7.44
N HIS A 452 -2.00 -13.50 -6.33
CA HIS A 452 -0.64 -14.02 -6.30
C HIS A 452 -0.64 -15.42 -5.71
N GLY A 453 0.09 -16.32 -6.37
CA GLY A 453 0.22 -17.71 -5.98
C GLY A 453 0.94 -17.90 -4.65
N ASN A 454 0.42 -18.83 -3.84
CA ASN A 454 1.06 -19.27 -2.62
C ASN A 454 2.29 -20.15 -2.94
N ARG A 455 3.01 -20.56 -1.91
CA ARG A 455 4.28 -21.31 -2.04
C ARG A 455 4.19 -22.56 -2.91
N ASP A 456 3.12 -23.34 -2.81
CA ASP A 456 3.01 -24.61 -3.55
C ASP A 456 2.64 -24.38 -5.01
N GLU A 457 1.94 -23.28 -5.34
CA GLU A 457 1.72 -22.84 -6.72
C GLU A 457 3.04 -22.42 -7.38
N LEU A 458 3.85 -21.61 -6.66
CA LEU A 458 5.16 -21.20 -7.14
C LEU A 458 6.08 -22.42 -7.31
N ALA A 459 6.06 -23.37 -6.36
CA ALA A 459 6.79 -24.63 -6.47
C ALA A 459 6.35 -25.46 -7.68
N TRP A 460 5.03 -25.48 -7.99
CA TRP A 460 4.50 -26.15 -9.15
C TRP A 460 5.03 -25.53 -10.46
N ILE A 461 5.06 -24.19 -10.55
CA ILE A 461 5.62 -23.48 -11.72
C ILE A 461 7.10 -23.80 -11.87
N HIS A 462 7.90 -23.75 -10.80
CA HIS A 462 9.31 -24.15 -10.82
C HIS A 462 9.51 -25.55 -11.39
N ASN A 463 8.65 -26.50 -11.05
CA ASN A 463 8.72 -27.88 -11.55
C ASN A 463 8.27 -28.05 -13.02
N LYS A 464 7.65 -27.02 -13.62
CA LYS A 464 7.22 -27.04 -15.03
C LYS A 464 8.23 -26.40 -15.98
N ILE A 465 9.14 -25.61 -15.46
CA ILE A 465 10.11 -24.85 -16.26
C ILE A 465 11.52 -25.34 -15.95
N ASN A 466 12.19 -25.87 -16.97
CA ASN A 466 13.62 -26.15 -16.87
C ASN A 466 14.40 -24.86 -17.08
N TYR A 467 15.09 -24.37 -16.04
CA TYR A 467 15.83 -23.12 -16.08
C TYR A 467 17.24 -23.27 -15.48
N ARG A 468 18.16 -22.45 -15.96
CA ARG A 468 19.55 -22.41 -15.45
C ARG A 468 19.69 -21.45 -14.29
N PHE A 469 19.20 -20.21 -14.44
CA PHE A 469 19.26 -19.15 -13.42
C PHE A 469 17.87 -18.79 -12.93
N PHE A 470 17.79 -18.35 -11.69
CA PHE A 470 16.56 -17.87 -11.08
C PHE A 470 16.75 -16.50 -10.43
N MET A 471 15.78 -15.61 -10.65
CA MET A 471 15.72 -14.29 -10.03
C MET A 471 14.28 -14.03 -9.56
N PRO A 472 14.01 -14.05 -8.24
CA PRO A 472 12.69 -13.65 -7.71
C PRO A 472 12.46 -12.16 -7.92
N VAL A 473 11.24 -11.80 -8.29
CA VAL A 473 10.77 -10.42 -8.49
C VAL A 473 9.46 -10.17 -7.75
N HIS A 474 8.91 -8.97 -7.83
CA HIS A 474 7.61 -8.57 -7.30
C HIS A 474 7.42 -8.94 -5.82
N GLY A 475 8.11 -8.23 -4.92
CA GLY A 475 8.01 -8.47 -3.49
C GLY A 475 9.03 -7.73 -2.64
N ASN A 476 8.75 -7.65 -1.35
CA ASN A 476 9.71 -7.16 -0.38
C ASN A 476 10.95 -8.06 -0.31
N HIS A 477 12.10 -7.54 0.05
CA HIS A 477 13.36 -8.28 0.07
C HIS A 477 13.29 -9.61 0.82
N PHE A 478 12.54 -9.70 1.92
CA PHE A 478 12.37 -10.95 2.66
C PHE A 478 11.56 -12.00 1.86
N MET A 479 10.57 -11.58 1.07
CA MET A 479 9.81 -12.45 0.16
C MET A 479 10.72 -13.01 -0.93
N LEU A 480 11.53 -12.16 -1.55
CA LEU A 480 12.52 -12.58 -2.55
C LEU A 480 13.48 -13.61 -1.98
N ARG A 481 13.96 -13.41 -0.74
CA ARG A 481 14.83 -14.37 -0.05
C ARG A 481 14.16 -15.71 0.21
N GLN A 482 12.89 -15.70 0.64
CA GLN A 482 12.14 -16.94 0.85
C GLN A 482 11.90 -17.69 -0.46
N HIS A 483 11.60 -16.95 -1.56
CA HIS A 483 11.43 -17.55 -2.88
C HIS A 483 12.75 -18.15 -3.42
N ALA A 484 13.86 -17.46 -3.21
CA ALA A 484 15.19 -18.02 -3.51
C ALA A 484 15.46 -19.31 -2.73
N GLN A 485 15.09 -19.37 -1.44
CA GLN A 485 15.21 -20.60 -0.63
C GLN A 485 14.31 -21.71 -1.17
N LEU A 486 13.09 -21.40 -1.61
CA LEU A 486 12.22 -22.36 -2.27
C LEU A 486 12.87 -22.93 -3.53
N ALA A 487 13.39 -22.09 -4.43
CA ALA A 487 14.07 -22.53 -5.64
C ALA A 487 15.25 -23.48 -5.35
N VAL A 488 16.07 -23.13 -4.35
CA VAL A 488 17.18 -24.00 -3.90
C VAL A 488 16.66 -25.33 -3.34
N SER A 489 15.59 -25.32 -2.56
CA SER A 489 14.97 -26.55 -2.03
C SER A 489 14.41 -27.46 -3.12
N LEU A 490 14.04 -26.89 -4.28
CA LEU A 490 13.57 -27.61 -5.46
C LEU A 490 14.71 -28.06 -6.41
N GLY A 491 15.98 -27.79 -6.04
CA GLY A 491 17.15 -28.27 -6.77
C GLY A 491 17.94 -27.23 -7.55
N ALA A 492 17.55 -25.94 -7.51
CA ALA A 492 18.36 -24.87 -8.08
C ALA A 492 19.68 -24.74 -7.30
N LYS A 493 20.80 -24.58 -8.04
CA LYS A 493 22.11 -24.36 -7.41
C LYS A 493 22.14 -22.98 -6.76
N PRO A 494 22.60 -22.83 -5.50
CA PRO A 494 22.63 -21.54 -4.82
C PRO A 494 23.36 -20.43 -5.59
N GLU A 495 24.44 -20.76 -6.29
CA GLU A 495 25.23 -19.85 -7.12
C GLU A 495 24.49 -19.36 -8.38
N ASN A 496 23.41 -20.05 -8.77
CA ASN A 496 22.57 -19.72 -9.91
C ASN A 496 21.31 -18.93 -9.51
N VAL A 497 21.14 -18.63 -8.21
CA VAL A 497 19.99 -17.87 -7.69
C VAL A 497 20.42 -16.47 -7.27
N VAL A 498 19.90 -15.45 -7.93
CA VAL A 498 20.23 -14.05 -7.66
C VAL A 498 19.04 -13.36 -7.02
N VAL A 499 19.20 -12.82 -5.82
CA VAL A 499 18.21 -11.95 -5.16
C VAL A 499 18.63 -10.51 -5.37
N PRO A 500 17.94 -9.75 -6.24
CA PRO A 500 18.33 -8.39 -6.57
C PRO A 500 17.83 -7.37 -5.53
N ASP A 501 18.49 -6.20 -5.53
CA ASP A 501 17.92 -4.94 -5.05
C ASP A 501 17.53 -4.07 -6.24
N ASN A 502 16.73 -3.02 -6.04
CA ASN A 502 16.48 -2.01 -7.07
C ASN A 502 17.80 -1.38 -7.55
N GLY A 503 17.92 -1.22 -8.85
CA GLY A 503 19.13 -0.72 -9.51
C GLY A 503 20.27 -1.72 -9.63
N SER A 504 20.11 -2.98 -9.20
CA SER A 504 21.13 -4.02 -9.43
C SER A 504 21.37 -4.22 -10.93
N LEU A 505 22.63 -4.31 -11.33
CA LEU A 505 23.04 -4.64 -12.70
C LEU A 505 23.42 -6.11 -12.72
N ILE A 506 22.62 -6.93 -13.36
CA ILE A 506 22.77 -8.39 -13.37
C ILE A 506 23.15 -8.83 -14.77
N ASP A 507 24.41 -9.20 -14.97
CA ASP A 507 24.94 -9.60 -16.26
C ASP A 507 24.98 -11.12 -16.41
N ILE A 508 24.50 -11.60 -17.56
CA ILE A 508 24.66 -12.99 -17.99
C ILE A 508 25.65 -13.03 -19.17
N SER A 509 26.65 -13.87 -19.03
CA SER A 509 27.72 -14.02 -20.02
C SER A 509 27.23 -14.52 -21.39
N ALA A 510 27.96 -14.20 -22.46
CA ALA A 510 27.57 -14.52 -23.84
C ALA A 510 27.39 -16.03 -24.10
N ASP A 511 28.10 -16.89 -23.35
CA ASP A 511 27.96 -18.34 -23.40
C ASP A 511 26.81 -18.87 -22.52
N GLY A 512 26.09 -17.96 -21.79
CA GLY A 512 25.01 -18.32 -20.89
C GLY A 512 25.44 -19.14 -19.66
N GLN A 513 26.73 -19.19 -19.31
CA GLN A 513 27.22 -20.06 -18.23
C GLN A 513 27.35 -19.34 -16.88
N LYS A 514 27.49 -18.02 -16.88
CA LYS A 514 27.71 -17.23 -15.68
C LYS A 514 26.69 -16.15 -15.54
N ILE A 515 26.15 -15.98 -14.32
CA ILE A 515 25.35 -14.83 -13.88
C ILE A 515 26.11 -14.11 -12.78
N GLU A 516 26.18 -12.78 -12.84
CA GLU A 516 26.84 -12.01 -11.78
C GLU A 516 26.13 -10.66 -11.54
N VAL A 517 26.14 -10.21 -10.30
CA VAL A 517 25.69 -8.88 -9.91
C VAL A 517 26.91 -7.96 -9.87
N LEU A 518 26.88 -6.89 -10.67
CA LEU A 518 27.97 -5.94 -10.71
C LEU A 518 28.06 -5.14 -9.41
N PRO A 519 29.25 -4.69 -9.00
CA PRO A 519 29.45 -3.92 -7.77
C PRO A 519 28.94 -2.48 -7.86
N VAL A 520 28.49 -2.04 -9.04
CA VAL A 520 27.88 -0.73 -9.31
C VAL A 520 26.38 -0.89 -9.51
N LYS A 521 25.60 0.12 -9.15
CA LYS A 521 24.14 0.13 -9.31
C LYS A 521 23.70 1.22 -10.29
N ALA A 522 22.62 0.97 -10.98
CA ALA A 522 21.85 2.00 -11.65
C ALA A 522 21.25 2.97 -10.62
N PRO A 523 20.96 4.24 -10.99
CA PRO A 523 20.20 5.14 -10.14
C PRO A 523 18.88 4.49 -9.72
N CYS A 524 18.61 4.45 -8.40
CA CYS A 524 17.43 3.80 -7.83
C CYS A 524 16.80 4.59 -6.67
N GLU A 525 17.19 5.85 -6.51
CA GLU A 525 16.59 6.78 -5.55
C GLU A 525 15.09 6.92 -5.84
N LEU A 526 14.31 7.18 -4.80
CA LEU A 526 12.86 7.36 -4.92
C LEU A 526 12.54 8.58 -5.79
N VAL A 527 11.77 8.37 -6.83
CA VAL A 527 11.18 9.45 -7.65
C VAL A 527 9.73 9.62 -7.19
N THR A 528 9.41 10.76 -6.61
CA THR A 528 8.10 11.03 -6.03
C THR A 528 7.25 11.90 -6.94
N VAL A 529 5.92 11.71 -6.88
CA VAL A 529 4.92 12.57 -7.49
C VAL A 529 4.18 13.30 -6.39
N ASP A 530 4.22 14.62 -6.41
CA ASP A 530 3.55 15.51 -5.47
C ASP A 530 2.74 16.55 -6.28
N GLY A 531 1.49 16.26 -6.53
CA GLY A 531 0.65 17.02 -7.44
C GLY A 531 1.21 17.01 -8.87
N PHE A 532 1.64 18.17 -9.37
CA PHE A 532 2.26 18.28 -10.71
C PHE A 532 3.80 18.13 -10.68
N ALA A 533 4.40 18.13 -9.50
CA ALA A 533 5.84 18.00 -9.37
C ALA A 533 6.25 16.52 -9.42
N VAL A 534 7.19 16.20 -10.30
CA VAL A 534 7.83 14.88 -10.41
C VAL A 534 9.31 15.04 -10.13
N GLY A 535 9.86 14.28 -9.22
CA GLY A 535 11.27 14.31 -8.89
C GLY A 535 11.58 13.86 -7.46
N ASP A 536 12.78 14.20 -7.01
CA ASP A 536 13.21 13.95 -5.64
C ASP A 536 12.65 15.05 -4.73
N VAL A 537 11.67 14.70 -3.91
CA VAL A 537 11.27 15.57 -2.79
C VAL A 537 12.34 15.43 -1.72
N GLN A 538 13.08 16.53 -1.50
CA GLN A 538 14.17 16.54 -0.52
C GLN A 538 13.72 15.95 0.83
N ASP A 539 14.54 15.12 1.42
CA ASP A 539 14.34 14.51 2.75
C ASP A 539 13.88 15.52 3.81
N VAL A 540 14.29 16.77 3.67
CA VAL A 540 13.89 17.87 4.55
C VAL A 540 12.39 18.13 4.47
N VAL A 541 11.81 18.18 3.25
CA VAL A 541 10.37 18.44 3.06
C VAL A 541 9.52 17.31 3.63
N LEU A 542 9.92 16.06 3.41
CA LEU A 542 9.21 14.89 3.98
C LEU A 542 9.27 14.90 5.51
N ARG A 543 10.44 15.22 6.07
CA ARG A 543 10.63 15.34 7.53
C ARG A 543 9.77 16.45 8.11
N ASP A 544 9.71 17.61 7.45
CA ASP A 544 8.87 18.73 7.88
C ASP A 544 7.39 18.35 7.84
N ARG A 545 6.92 17.71 6.78
CA ARG A 545 5.54 17.21 6.68
C ARG A 545 5.21 16.20 7.78
N GLN A 546 6.13 15.30 8.09
CA GLN A 546 5.96 14.35 9.17
C GLN A 546 5.89 15.06 10.53
N THR A 547 6.81 16.00 10.79
CA THR A 547 6.82 16.81 12.02
C THR A 547 5.54 17.63 12.15
N LEU A 548 5.06 18.24 11.06
CA LEU A 548 3.80 18.98 11.03
C LEU A 548 2.60 18.09 11.38
N SER A 549 2.57 16.84 10.88
CA SER A 549 1.48 15.90 11.17
C SER A 549 1.50 15.39 12.62
N GLU A 550 2.67 15.22 13.24
CA GLU A 550 2.85 14.66 14.59
C GLU A 550 2.79 15.71 15.70
N ALA A 551 3.30 16.90 15.44
CA ALA A 551 3.53 17.93 16.46
C ALA A 551 3.05 19.33 16.07
N GLY A 552 2.73 19.57 14.79
CA GLY A 552 2.29 20.88 14.33
C GLY A 552 3.40 21.93 14.27
N PHE A 553 3.04 23.22 14.27
CA PHE A 553 4.00 24.31 14.23
C PHE A 553 3.63 25.48 15.14
N LEU A 554 4.66 26.28 15.48
CA LEU A 554 4.58 27.54 16.18
C LEU A 554 5.23 28.65 15.36
N ASN A 555 4.52 29.75 15.15
CA ASN A 555 5.10 30.98 14.62
C ASN A 555 5.29 32.00 15.75
N VAL A 556 6.48 32.59 15.81
CA VAL A 556 6.86 33.62 16.76
C VAL A 556 7.13 34.92 16.00
N PHE A 557 6.38 35.97 16.29
CA PHE A 557 6.58 37.28 15.69
C PHE A 557 7.07 38.26 16.75
N ALA A 558 8.19 38.91 16.52
CA ALA A 558 8.76 39.89 17.44
C ALA A 558 9.17 41.20 16.76
N SER A 559 8.88 42.33 17.35
CA SER A 559 9.36 43.64 16.87
C SER A 559 10.43 44.20 17.84
N VAL A 560 11.57 44.58 17.29
CA VAL A 560 12.73 45.06 18.08
C VAL A 560 13.03 46.51 17.70
N ASP A 561 13.16 47.36 18.67
CA ASP A 561 13.69 48.70 18.49
C ASP A 561 15.22 48.63 18.37
N LEU A 562 15.72 48.99 17.19
CA LEU A 562 17.15 48.88 16.86
C LEU A 562 18.06 49.86 17.66
N ARG A 563 17.47 50.93 18.22
CA ARG A 563 18.21 51.89 19.01
C ARG A 563 18.42 51.43 20.44
N SER A 564 17.34 50.91 21.05
CA SER A 564 17.36 50.44 22.43
C SER A 564 17.71 48.95 22.60
N GLY A 565 17.64 48.17 21.53
CA GLY A 565 17.82 46.71 21.55
C GLY A 565 16.70 45.96 22.27
N ARG A 566 15.56 46.59 22.56
CA ARG A 566 14.46 46.01 23.32
C ARG A 566 13.26 45.69 22.45
N LEU A 567 12.46 44.74 22.91
CA LEU A 567 11.18 44.44 22.27
C LEU A 567 10.23 45.65 22.41
N ARG A 568 9.58 46.06 21.31
CA ARG A 568 8.54 47.12 21.30
C ARG A 568 7.22 46.67 21.94
N LYS A 569 6.86 45.40 21.75
CA LYS A 569 5.67 44.79 22.36
C LYS A 569 5.96 43.34 22.73
N SER A 570 5.03 42.73 23.50
CA SER A 570 5.09 41.30 23.78
C SER A 570 5.06 40.51 22.46
N PRO A 571 5.89 39.45 22.29
CA PRO A 571 5.87 38.64 21.08
C PRO A 571 4.50 38.00 20.83
N ASP A 572 4.09 38.01 19.57
CA ASP A 572 2.90 37.28 19.15
C ASP A 572 3.29 35.83 18.81
N ILE A 573 2.58 34.86 19.39
CA ILE A 573 2.83 33.44 19.15
C ILE A 573 1.55 32.78 18.66
N ILE A 574 1.64 32.16 17.48
CA ILE A 574 0.53 31.48 16.82
C ILE A 574 0.89 30.01 16.63
N SER A 575 -0.01 29.10 16.97
CA SER A 575 0.16 27.66 16.73
C SER A 575 -0.93 27.08 15.86
N ARG A 576 -0.58 26.01 15.10
CA ARG A 576 -1.53 25.15 14.39
C ARG A 576 -1.07 23.70 14.52
N GLY A 577 -2.03 22.80 14.76
CA GLY A 577 -1.75 21.37 14.88
C GLY A 577 -0.92 20.97 16.11
N PHE A 578 -0.62 21.89 17.02
CA PHE A 578 0.17 21.66 18.24
C PHE A 578 -0.71 21.66 19.49
N VAL A 579 -0.74 22.76 20.24
CA VAL A 579 -1.55 22.96 21.44
C VAL A 579 -2.43 24.18 21.22
N TYR A 580 -3.66 24.16 21.73
CA TYR A 580 -4.53 25.34 21.67
C TYR A 580 -4.01 26.37 22.70
N LEU A 581 -3.12 27.26 22.24
CA LEU A 581 -2.41 28.22 23.09
C LEU A 581 -3.32 29.17 23.85
N ARG A 582 -4.55 29.42 23.36
CA ARG A 582 -5.53 30.28 24.08
C ARG A 582 -5.96 29.69 25.42
N GLU A 583 -5.93 28.38 25.56
CA GLU A 583 -6.26 27.65 26.80
C GLU A 583 -5.03 27.36 27.64
N ASN A 584 -3.81 27.48 27.10
CA ASN A 584 -2.54 27.26 27.82
C ASN A 584 -1.75 28.57 27.97
N GLN A 585 -2.27 29.47 28.80
CA GLN A 585 -1.67 30.79 29.02
C GLN A 585 -0.29 30.72 29.73
N GLU A 586 -0.06 29.68 30.51
CA GLU A 586 1.23 29.52 31.18
C GLU A 586 2.34 29.18 30.22
N LEU A 587 2.11 28.20 29.31
CA LEU A 587 3.04 27.86 28.23
C LEU A 587 3.34 29.09 27.36
N LEU A 588 2.29 29.84 27.00
CA LEU A 588 2.42 31.04 26.20
C LEU A 588 3.30 32.10 26.91
N ARG A 589 3.12 32.29 28.23
CA ARG A 589 3.94 33.20 29.05
C ARG A 589 5.39 32.75 29.08
N LYS A 590 5.67 31.45 29.30
CA LYS A 590 7.02 30.88 29.30
C LYS A 590 7.71 31.08 27.95
N CYS A 591 7.03 30.81 26.84
CA CYS A 591 7.57 31.04 25.51
C CYS A 591 7.87 32.53 25.26
N ARG A 592 6.95 33.45 25.60
CA ARG A 592 7.16 34.90 25.45
C ARG A 592 8.37 35.39 26.28
N PHE A 593 8.54 34.87 27.47
CA PHE A 593 9.69 35.18 28.30
C PHE A 593 11.00 34.69 27.68
N ALA A 594 11.03 33.48 27.16
CA ALA A 594 12.18 32.93 26.45
C ALA A 594 12.57 33.78 25.25
N VAL A 595 11.57 34.13 24.39
CA VAL A 595 11.76 35.02 23.23
C VAL A 595 12.38 36.34 23.65
N LYS A 596 11.80 37.00 24.65
CA LYS A 596 12.31 38.30 25.16
C LYS A 596 13.75 38.17 25.62
N ARG A 597 14.03 37.19 26.47
CA ARG A 597 15.39 36.97 27.03
C ARG A 597 16.43 36.76 25.94
N VAL A 598 16.12 35.93 24.93
CA VAL A 598 17.07 35.63 23.86
C VAL A 598 17.29 36.84 22.96
N ILE A 599 16.23 37.51 22.51
CA ILE A 599 16.34 38.66 21.60
C ILE A 599 17.14 39.79 22.27
N GLU A 600 16.78 40.20 23.50
CA GLU A 600 17.45 41.30 24.17
C GLU A 600 18.93 40.98 24.45
N ALA A 601 19.26 39.72 24.78
CA ALA A 601 20.64 39.31 24.99
C ALA A 601 21.49 39.27 23.72
N GLU A 602 20.92 38.76 22.63
CA GLU A 602 21.65 38.64 21.35
C GLU A 602 21.79 39.97 20.63
N VAL A 603 20.75 40.81 20.62
CA VAL A 603 20.84 42.15 20.02
C VAL A 603 21.87 43.03 20.76
N ALA A 604 21.96 42.91 22.10
CA ALA A 604 22.98 43.63 22.88
C ALA A 604 24.42 43.19 22.57
N ARG A 605 24.62 41.95 22.10
CA ARG A 605 25.93 41.38 21.75
C ARG A 605 26.28 41.45 20.26
N ALA A 606 25.30 41.72 19.40
CA ALA A 606 25.46 41.66 17.96
C ALA A 606 26.35 42.81 17.44
N ALA A 607 27.24 42.45 16.50
CA ALA A 607 27.92 43.42 15.66
C ALA A 607 26.93 44.07 14.68
N ARG A 608 27.21 45.29 14.25
CA ARG A 608 26.35 45.94 13.23
C ARG A 608 26.95 45.79 11.84
N PRO A 609 26.13 45.45 10.82
CA PRO A 609 24.69 45.25 10.87
C PRO A 609 24.29 43.98 11.62
N ILE A 610 23.10 43.96 12.23
CA ILE A 610 22.59 42.85 13.04
C ILE A 610 22.16 41.73 12.09
N ASP A 611 22.69 40.53 12.32
CA ASP A 611 22.27 39.29 11.63
C ASP A 611 21.02 38.73 12.34
N PHE A 612 19.85 39.05 11.80
CA PHE A 612 18.58 38.58 12.36
C PHE A 612 18.37 37.10 12.19
N ASP A 613 18.84 36.49 11.10
CA ASP A 613 18.67 35.06 10.83
C ASP A 613 19.27 34.20 11.94
N LYS A 614 20.43 34.62 12.42
CA LYS A 614 21.09 33.95 13.56
C LYS A 614 20.30 34.07 14.86
N ILE A 615 19.68 35.24 15.09
CA ILE A 615 18.88 35.47 16.29
C ILE A 615 17.55 34.69 16.21
N GLU A 616 16.90 34.65 15.05
CA GLU A 616 15.69 33.90 14.78
C GLU A 616 15.88 32.40 15.03
N ASN A 617 16.97 31.83 14.51
CA ASN A 617 17.33 30.43 14.76
C ASN A 617 17.51 30.17 16.27
N ARG A 618 18.16 31.06 16.98
CA ARG A 618 18.39 30.91 18.42
C ARG A 618 17.12 31.05 19.25
N VAL A 619 16.22 31.93 18.86
CA VAL A 619 14.87 32.05 19.43
C VAL A 619 14.07 30.79 19.20
N SER A 620 14.07 30.26 17.95
CA SER A 620 13.38 29.03 17.59
C SER A 620 13.87 27.84 18.42
N ASP A 621 15.19 27.70 18.61
CA ASP A 621 15.79 26.66 19.44
C ASP A 621 15.37 26.77 20.91
N GLU A 622 15.37 27.98 21.46
CA GLU A 622 15.06 28.17 22.89
C GLU A 622 13.56 28.01 23.17
N VAL A 623 12.70 28.50 22.27
CA VAL A 623 11.24 28.23 22.32
C VAL A 623 10.97 26.76 22.19
N GLY A 624 11.63 26.06 21.25
CA GLY A 624 11.53 24.62 21.07
C GLY A 624 11.88 23.83 22.34
N LYS A 625 12.94 24.25 23.07
CA LYS A 625 13.31 23.65 24.36
C LYS A 625 12.23 23.86 25.43
N VAL A 626 11.69 25.07 25.54
CA VAL A 626 10.61 25.38 26.51
C VAL A 626 9.39 24.54 26.20
N VAL A 627 8.99 24.48 24.92
CA VAL A 627 7.84 23.68 24.44
C VAL A 627 8.05 22.21 24.75
N PHE A 628 9.23 21.68 24.45
CA PHE A 628 9.54 20.27 24.72
C PHE A 628 9.49 19.93 26.22
N GLN A 629 10.04 20.80 27.06
CA GLN A 629 10.02 20.60 28.51
C GLN A 629 8.62 20.58 29.11
N GLU A 630 7.70 21.39 28.56
CA GLU A 630 6.33 21.52 29.06
C GLU A 630 5.38 20.49 28.46
N THR A 631 5.64 19.98 27.24
CA THR A 631 4.66 19.18 26.48
C THR A 631 5.19 17.84 25.97
N ALA A 632 6.49 17.60 26.04
CA ALA A 632 7.19 16.48 25.41
C ALA A 632 6.96 16.40 23.88
N LYS A 633 6.55 17.50 23.22
CA LYS A 633 6.34 17.63 21.78
C LYS A 633 7.40 18.54 21.16
N THR A 634 7.72 18.28 19.88
CA THR A 634 8.72 19.01 19.10
C THR A 634 8.11 19.61 17.83
N PRO A 635 7.22 20.63 17.95
CA PRO A 635 6.67 21.29 16.77
C PRO A 635 7.75 22.04 15.99
N ILE A 636 7.50 22.33 14.72
CA ILE A 636 8.33 23.26 13.95
C ILE A 636 8.15 24.67 14.55
N VAL A 637 9.23 25.31 14.94
CA VAL A 637 9.20 26.68 15.45
C VAL A 637 9.80 27.61 14.39
N ILE A 638 9.02 28.58 13.92
CA ILE A 638 9.43 29.58 12.94
C ILE A 638 9.41 30.94 13.66
N THR A 639 10.53 31.63 13.68
CA THR A 639 10.65 32.98 14.27
C THR A 639 10.84 34.01 13.17
N VAL A 640 10.13 35.12 13.28
CA VAL A 640 10.28 36.30 12.41
C VAL A 640 10.52 37.52 13.31
N ILE A 641 11.65 38.19 13.11
CA ILE A 641 12.04 39.40 13.85
C ILE A 641 12.04 40.59 12.89
N ILE A 642 11.28 41.61 13.26
CA ILE A 642 11.20 42.87 12.53
C ILE A 642 11.95 43.93 13.32
N GLY A 643 13.10 44.38 12.79
CA GLY A 643 13.83 45.53 13.31
C GLY A 643 13.15 46.84 12.85
N ILE A 644 12.87 47.72 13.82
CA ILE A 644 12.19 49.00 13.56
C ILE A 644 13.05 50.15 14.18
#